data_65000ebbb918d438d20c80b9b05a73c9
#
_entry.id   65000ebbb918d438d20c80b9b05a73c9
#
_cell.length_a   1.000
_cell.length_b   1.000
_cell.length_c   1.000
_cell.angle_alpha   90.00
_cell.angle_beta   90.00
_cell.angle_gamma   90.00
#
_symmetry.space_group_name_H-M   'P 1'
#
loop_
_entity.id
_entity.type
_entity.pdbx_description
1 polymer ?
#
loop_
_entity_poly.entity_id
_entity_poly.type
_entity_poly.pdbx_seq_one_letter_code
_entity_poly.pdbx_strand_id
1 'polypeptide(L)'
;MVVLMSEDPAKFVADLNSEIMDRAGGQDGVAPDFKENVFTDIVLEYLAELGVVENAECVFFEGKAGRGAGKVNGYAVSEELDAIDLFVSVFLNAAQPTRVPAEDIRRAVEQAVRYFDAALKGLHTSLQPGTEVFGMTHRINQLGPRMARVRVFVLTDGLTSLGRDKLPDRNIGTVQVRFEVWDAERLARAMTSGRAQEPIDIQMAEFHDGPVRCIQLPEAVKEYAAYVAILPGDFIYRLYDRYSARLLERNVRSFLQAKGKVNRGIRDTIRREPSRFMAYNNGISITAEEVEAERGQEGDLILKRIRGLQIVNGGQTTASIHRAAKVDKANLSEVFLQAKITVIPADLIETLAPRIAEFANTQNPVQMADFSANDPFHVAVERLSKSIWIPGEQGKWFYERARGQYQVAQAMEGSTSAQLRRFKERTPPNRRFAKTDLAKWLNTWDQMPHSVSGGAQKNFVMFSQRQRETRARNWEPDEVFYKELIAKGILFGAMTDIARREQFEGYKPQIVTYTLAYVALRAGGQFDLAHVWQHQRASAALEDLLREWSRPIAAKLIEAAGTKDVKEWMKKADCWTTIRAMDLPLPDRLPPEFGQMVKQGGGWGVQPTEIRVTLDPDDIDAIAACRRTEAADWVRIIEWGRDSGLLDPRQRQIATQLASLAANGWIREPAARDAREGRKMVNAATERGVLDRMAKTTDEADLMEQAGADLP
;
A
#
# COMPACT_ATOMS: atom_id res chain seq x y z
N MET A 1 24.81 -10.17 -3.06
CA MET A 1 25.70 -9.04 -3.36
C MET A 1 24.81 -7.95 -3.94
N VAL A 2 24.42 -6.98 -3.12
CA VAL A 2 23.60 -5.82 -3.53
C VAL A 2 24.53 -4.94 -4.33
N VAL A 3 24.32 -4.83 -5.64
CA VAL A 3 25.05 -3.85 -6.45
C VAL A 3 24.45 -2.50 -6.15
N LEU A 4 25.22 -1.68 -5.48
CA LEU A 4 24.93 -0.31 -5.11
C LEU A 4 24.56 0.51 -6.36
N MET A 5 23.37 1.09 -6.39
CA MET A 5 23.11 2.25 -7.24
C MET A 5 24.21 3.27 -6.89
N SER A 6 24.75 3.96 -7.89
CA SER A 6 25.84 4.90 -7.67
C SER A 6 25.35 6.09 -6.85
N GLU A 7 26.06 6.47 -5.80
CA GLU A 7 25.85 7.75 -5.09
C GLU A 7 26.17 8.96 -5.97
N ASP A 8 26.60 8.72 -7.21
CA ASP A 8 26.89 9.75 -8.19
C ASP A 8 25.60 10.40 -8.71
N PRO A 9 25.32 11.66 -8.38
CA PRO A 9 24.13 12.37 -8.85
C PRO A 9 24.03 12.43 -10.38
N ALA A 10 25.16 12.40 -11.11
CA ALA A 10 25.15 12.45 -12.57
C ALA A 10 24.53 11.19 -13.16
N LYS A 11 24.92 10.03 -12.63
CA LYS A 11 24.32 8.76 -13.07
C LYS A 11 22.85 8.67 -12.68
N PHE A 12 22.49 9.11 -11.47
CA PHE A 12 21.10 9.12 -11.02
C PHE A 12 20.22 9.98 -11.92
N VAL A 13 20.66 11.21 -12.29
CA VAL A 13 19.91 12.11 -13.19
C VAL A 13 19.78 11.50 -14.58
N ALA A 14 20.82 10.85 -15.10
CA ALA A 14 20.75 10.17 -16.40
C ALA A 14 19.73 9.00 -16.38
N ASP A 15 19.73 8.19 -15.32
CA ASP A 15 18.79 7.07 -15.14
C ASP A 15 17.34 7.59 -14.97
N LEU A 16 17.16 8.65 -14.18
CA LEU A 16 15.88 9.34 -13.99
C LEU A 16 15.33 9.91 -15.31
N ASN A 17 16.16 10.59 -16.09
CA ASN A 17 15.77 11.11 -17.39
C ASN A 17 15.38 9.99 -18.37
N SER A 18 16.11 8.88 -18.37
CA SER A 18 15.73 7.70 -19.16
C SER A 18 14.36 7.17 -18.72
N GLU A 19 14.09 7.08 -17.43
CA GLU A 19 12.80 6.63 -16.92
C GLU A 19 11.66 7.61 -17.28
N ILE A 20 11.91 8.92 -17.22
CA ILE A 20 10.95 9.95 -17.63
C ILE A 20 10.63 9.79 -19.12
N MET A 21 11.64 9.62 -19.98
CA MET A 21 11.44 9.46 -21.41
C MET A 21 10.69 8.15 -21.74
N ASP A 22 11.04 7.06 -21.09
CA ASP A 22 10.35 5.76 -21.24
C ASP A 22 8.87 5.87 -20.86
N ARG A 23 8.55 6.51 -19.74
CA ARG A 23 7.15 6.70 -19.28
C ARG A 23 6.39 7.76 -20.11
N ALA A 24 7.09 8.74 -20.64
CA ALA A 24 6.50 9.76 -21.54
C ALA A 24 6.23 9.23 -22.96
N GLY A 25 6.61 7.99 -23.29
CA GLY A 25 6.32 7.35 -24.57
C GLY A 25 7.41 7.49 -25.62
N GLY A 26 8.65 7.84 -25.25
CA GLY A 26 9.83 7.79 -26.13
C GLY A 26 9.80 8.72 -27.34
N GLN A 27 8.88 9.68 -27.42
CA GLN A 27 8.79 10.63 -28.54
C GLN A 27 9.46 11.96 -28.21
N ASP A 28 10.38 12.39 -29.07
CA ASP A 28 10.85 13.76 -29.12
C ASP A 28 9.66 14.68 -29.47
N GLY A 29 9.29 15.59 -28.56
CA GLY A 29 8.19 16.54 -28.79
C GLY A 29 7.07 16.54 -27.75
N VAL A 30 7.19 15.76 -26.67
CA VAL A 30 6.25 15.81 -25.54
C VAL A 30 6.37 17.16 -24.82
N ALA A 31 5.23 17.80 -24.52
CA ALA A 31 5.19 19.08 -23.83
C ALA A 31 5.97 19.06 -22.50
N PRO A 32 6.72 20.13 -22.16
CA PRO A 32 7.51 20.20 -20.92
C PRO A 32 6.68 19.93 -19.66
N ASP A 33 5.46 20.45 -19.60
CA ASP A 33 4.54 20.25 -18.46
C ASP A 33 4.16 18.78 -18.23
N PHE A 34 4.09 18.01 -19.33
CA PHE A 34 3.84 16.57 -19.22
C PHE A 34 5.05 15.84 -18.63
N LYS A 35 6.28 16.20 -19.02
CA LYS A 35 7.51 15.60 -18.46
C LYS A 35 7.69 15.97 -16.99
N GLU A 36 7.32 17.18 -16.57
CA GLU A 36 7.34 17.59 -15.17
C GLU A 36 6.38 16.74 -14.32
N ASN A 37 5.19 16.44 -14.83
CA ASN A 37 4.24 15.57 -14.14
C ASN A 37 4.74 14.12 -14.06
N VAL A 38 5.36 13.60 -15.11
CA VAL A 38 6.01 12.27 -15.09
C VAL A 38 7.17 12.23 -14.09
N PHE A 39 8.01 13.26 -14.07
CA PHE A 39 9.06 13.44 -13.06
C PHE A 39 8.49 13.41 -11.65
N THR A 40 7.44 14.21 -11.42
CA THR A 40 6.78 14.26 -10.11
C THR A 40 6.27 12.89 -9.69
N ASP A 41 5.57 12.19 -10.57
CA ASP A 41 5.00 10.86 -10.29
C ASP A 41 6.09 9.84 -9.93
N ILE A 42 7.20 9.82 -10.68
CA ILE A 42 8.36 8.96 -10.39
C ILE A 42 8.95 9.28 -9.02
N VAL A 43 9.16 10.57 -8.71
CA VAL A 43 9.74 10.98 -7.42
C VAL A 43 8.79 10.67 -6.27
N LEU A 44 7.48 10.83 -6.44
CA LEU A 44 6.48 10.44 -5.43
C LEU A 44 6.50 8.95 -5.16
N GLU A 45 6.68 8.12 -6.20
CA GLU A 45 6.89 6.69 -6.01
C GLU A 45 8.17 6.41 -5.20
N TYR A 46 9.28 7.11 -5.48
CA TYR A 46 10.52 6.99 -4.72
C TYR A 46 10.33 7.35 -3.25
N LEU A 47 9.68 8.48 -2.98
CA LEU A 47 9.40 8.92 -1.62
C LEU A 47 8.45 7.97 -0.87
N ALA A 48 7.49 7.38 -1.57
CA ALA A 48 6.60 6.37 -1.01
C ALA A 48 7.34 5.06 -0.69
N GLU A 49 8.25 4.61 -1.54
CA GLU A 49 9.09 3.43 -1.28
C GLU A 49 10.05 3.64 -0.12
N LEU A 50 10.60 4.85 0.01
CA LEU A 50 11.43 5.25 1.14
C LEU A 50 10.61 5.48 2.42
N GLY A 51 9.27 5.42 2.33
CA GLY A 51 8.38 5.66 3.45
C GLY A 51 8.36 7.11 3.93
N VAL A 52 8.80 8.04 3.12
CA VAL A 52 8.81 9.48 3.44
C VAL A 52 7.40 10.06 3.35
N VAL A 53 6.60 9.55 2.43
CA VAL A 53 5.22 9.96 2.18
C VAL A 53 4.30 8.75 2.02
N GLU A 54 3.01 8.95 2.32
CA GLU A 54 1.98 7.92 2.23
C GLU A 54 0.94 8.34 1.21
N ASN A 55 0.56 7.41 0.31
CA ASN A 55 -0.54 7.62 -0.64
C ASN A 55 -0.46 8.97 -1.38
N ALA A 56 0.75 9.37 -1.78
CA ALA A 56 0.96 10.58 -2.56
C ALA A 56 0.32 10.45 -3.94
N GLU A 57 -0.31 11.53 -4.39
CA GLU A 57 -1.03 11.61 -5.65
C GLU A 57 -0.47 12.77 -6.48
N CYS A 58 -0.14 12.50 -7.74
CA CYS A 58 0.26 13.53 -8.69
C CYS A 58 -1.02 14.23 -9.19
N VAL A 59 -1.23 15.48 -8.77
CA VAL A 59 -2.34 16.35 -9.21
C VAL A 59 -1.79 17.74 -9.43
N PHE A 60 -1.74 18.15 -10.68
CA PHE A 60 -1.15 19.42 -11.08
C PHE A 60 -2.15 20.57 -11.00
N PHE A 61 -1.75 21.64 -10.33
CA PHE A 61 -2.39 22.95 -10.37
C PHE A 61 -1.35 24.02 -10.60
N GLU A 62 -1.59 24.87 -11.59
CA GLU A 62 -0.90 26.13 -11.75
C GLU A 62 -1.91 27.19 -12.18
N GLY A 63 -1.99 28.29 -11.42
CA GLY A 63 -2.97 29.31 -11.69
C GLY A 63 -3.08 30.36 -10.61
N LYS A 64 -4.11 31.22 -10.72
CA LYS A 64 -4.37 32.26 -9.73
C LYS A 64 -4.80 31.65 -8.39
N ALA A 65 -4.04 31.93 -7.33
CA ALA A 65 -4.33 31.54 -5.97
C ALA A 65 -4.31 32.77 -5.06
N GLY A 66 -5.48 33.28 -4.75
CA GLY A 66 -5.60 34.55 -4.00
C GLY A 66 -5.02 35.74 -4.76
N ARG A 67 -4.00 36.42 -4.17
CA ARG A 67 -3.36 37.61 -4.75
C ARG A 67 -2.20 37.31 -5.70
N GLY A 68 -1.89 36.06 -5.99
CA GLY A 68 -0.74 35.72 -6.84
C GLY A 68 -0.88 34.34 -7.50
N ALA A 69 0.18 33.90 -8.17
CA ALA A 69 0.23 32.57 -8.76
C ALA A 69 0.50 31.49 -7.70
N GLY A 70 -0.29 30.44 -7.70
CA GLY A 70 -0.05 29.20 -6.95
C GLY A 70 0.35 28.06 -7.86
N LYS A 71 1.17 27.15 -7.37
CA LYS A 71 1.55 25.92 -8.07
C LYS A 71 1.70 24.79 -7.08
N VAL A 72 1.16 23.62 -7.41
CA VAL A 72 1.42 22.33 -6.77
C VAL A 72 1.38 21.25 -7.84
N ASN A 73 2.18 20.20 -7.64
CA ASN A 73 2.26 19.06 -8.55
C ASN A 73 1.68 17.78 -7.94
N GLY A 74 1.32 17.82 -6.67
CA GLY A 74 0.73 16.68 -6.00
C GLY A 74 0.43 16.95 -4.54
N TYR A 75 -0.22 15.99 -3.90
CA TYR A 75 -0.52 16.03 -2.47
C TYR A 75 -0.59 14.63 -1.88
N ALA A 76 -0.47 14.54 -0.57
CA ALA A 76 -0.77 13.35 0.21
C ALA A 76 -1.54 13.74 1.46
N VAL A 77 -2.46 12.89 1.89
CA VAL A 77 -3.21 13.07 3.14
C VAL A 77 -2.97 11.87 4.02
N SER A 78 -2.64 12.10 5.30
CA SER A 78 -2.48 11.02 6.27
C SER A 78 -3.76 10.20 6.43
N GLU A 79 -3.65 8.91 6.75
CA GLU A 79 -4.83 8.04 6.99
C GLU A 79 -5.73 8.60 8.10
N GLU A 80 -5.16 9.31 9.06
CA GLU A 80 -5.86 9.90 10.17
C GLU A 80 -6.49 11.27 9.86
N LEU A 81 -6.32 11.75 8.62
CA LEU A 81 -6.87 13.00 8.12
C LEU A 81 -6.44 14.24 8.92
N ASP A 82 -5.24 14.24 9.48
CA ASP A 82 -4.69 15.31 10.32
C ASP A 82 -3.39 15.91 9.79
N ALA A 83 -2.82 15.35 8.72
CA ALA A 83 -1.63 15.87 8.07
C ALA A 83 -1.79 15.91 6.55
N ILE A 84 -1.20 16.92 5.93
CA ILE A 84 -1.13 17.08 4.47
C ILE A 84 0.33 17.33 4.08
N ASP A 85 0.74 16.63 3.03
CA ASP A 85 1.98 16.88 2.30
C ASP A 85 1.61 17.46 0.94
N LEU A 86 2.24 18.56 0.56
CA LEU A 86 2.10 19.19 -0.75
C LEU A 86 3.42 19.07 -1.50
N PHE A 87 3.35 18.78 -2.77
CA PHE A 87 4.52 18.64 -3.63
C PHE A 87 4.52 19.71 -4.69
N VAL A 88 5.67 20.36 -4.87
CA VAL A 88 5.91 21.33 -5.94
C VAL A 88 7.23 21.00 -6.62
N SER A 89 7.21 20.91 -7.95
CA SER A 89 8.37 20.52 -8.74
C SER A 89 9.05 21.73 -9.37
N VAL A 90 10.39 21.72 -9.31
CA VAL A 90 11.28 22.60 -10.06
C VAL A 90 12.09 21.69 -10.99
N PHE A 91 11.52 21.40 -12.14
CA PHE A 91 12.06 20.44 -13.09
C PHE A 91 12.84 21.14 -14.20
N LEU A 92 14.15 20.84 -14.29
CA LEU A 92 15.05 21.45 -15.25
C LEU A 92 15.12 20.69 -16.58
N ASN A 93 14.80 19.40 -16.56
CA ASN A 93 14.95 18.48 -17.71
C ASN A 93 16.38 18.53 -18.30
N ALA A 94 17.38 18.65 -17.43
CA ALA A 94 18.78 18.76 -17.83
C ALA A 94 19.40 17.37 -17.99
N ALA A 95 20.25 17.18 -19.03
CA ALA A 95 20.93 15.90 -19.27
C ALA A 95 21.96 15.55 -18.17
N GLN A 96 22.42 16.55 -17.41
CA GLN A 96 23.36 16.39 -16.29
C GLN A 96 22.90 17.21 -15.09
N PRO A 97 23.32 16.85 -13.87
CA PRO A 97 22.97 17.60 -12.68
C PRO A 97 23.34 19.09 -12.81
N THR A 98 22.34 19.92 -12.85
CA THR A 98 22.48 21.37 -13.03
C THR A 98 22.11 22.06 -11.72
N ARG A 99 22.79 23.16 -11.40
CA ARG A 99 22.53 23.92 -10.18
C ARG A 99 21.21 24.68 -10.28
N VAL A 100 20.33 24.46 -9.30
CA VAL A 100 19.08 25.21 -9.16
C VAL A 100 19.34 26.47 -8.34
N PRO A 101 18.99 27.65 -8.85
CA PRO A 101 19.08 28.90 -8.09
C PRO A 101 18.19 28.82 -6.82
N ALA A 102 18.72 29.32 -5.70
CA ALA A 102 17.96 29.34 -4.44
C ALA A 102 16.64 30.14 -4.54
N GLU A 103 16.58 31.10 -5.47
CA GLU A 103 15.39 31.91 -5.74
C GLU A 103 14.27 31.07 -6.38
N ASP A 104 14.59 30.11 -7.25
CA ASP A 104 13.60 29.24 -7.88
C ASP A 104 12.96 28.31 -6.84
N ILE A 105 13.78 27.77 -5.91
CA ILE A 105 13.27 26.98 -4.77
C ILE A 105 12.35 27.82 -3.89
N ARG A 106 12.77 29.05 -3.54
CA ARG A 106 11.93 29.96 -2.74
C ARG A 106 10.63 30.32 -3.45
N ARG A 107 10.69 30.57 -4.77
CA ARG A 107 9.50 30.83 -5.58
C ARG A 107 8.53 29.66 -5.58
N ALA A 108 9.02 28.44 -5.75
CA ALA A 108 8.20 27.23 -5.68
C ALA A 108 7.53 27.09 -4.30
N VAL A 109 8.28 27.31 -3.21
CA VAL A 109 7.74 27.35 -1.85
C VAL A 109 6.61 28.39 -1.72
N GLU A 110 6.84 29.62 -2.21
CA GLU A 110 5.82 30.68 -2.14
C GLU A 110 4.57 30.35 -2.95
N GLN A 111 4.72 29.71 -4.11
CA GLN A 111 3.60 29.27 -4.93
C GLN A 111 2.77 28.17 -4.23
N ALA A 112 3.43 27.19 -3.62
CA ALA A 112 2.75 26.14 -2.87
C ALA A 112 2.03 26.69 -1.62
N VAL A 113 2.68 27.62 -0.90
CA VAL A 113 2.10 28.28 0.28
C VAL A 113 0.86 29.09 -0.11
N ARG A 114 0.91 29.85 -1.22
CA ARG A 114 -0.24 30.61 -1.72
C ARG A 114 -1.39 29.70 -2.14
N TYR A 115 -1.08 28.61 -2.81
CA TYR A 115 -2.08 27.60 -3.15
C TYR A 115 -2.75 27.06 -1.89
N PHE A 116 -1.98 26.67 -0.88
CA PHE A 116 -2.49 26.14 0.38
C PHE A 116 -3.41 27.15 1.11
N ASP A 117 -2.94 28.40 1.25
CA ASP A 117 -3.74 29.47 1.87
C ASP A 117 -5.05 29.73 1.12
N ALA A 118 -4.99 29.76 -0.22
CA ALA A 118 -6.18 29.91 -1.05
C ALA A 118 -7.13 28.71 -0.96
N ALA A 119 -6.60 27.49 -0.89
CA ALA A 119 -7.38 26.28 -0.70
C ALA A 119 -8.14 26.29 0.63
N LEU A 120 -7.48 26.69 1.72
CA LEU A 120 -8.13 26.91 3.02
C LEU A 120 -9.26 27.94 2.96
N LYS A 121 -9.14 28.95 2.10
CA LYS A 121 -10.12 30.05 1.92
C LYS A 121 -11.17 29.76 0.86
N GLY A 122 -11.29 28.54 0.37
CA GLY A 122 -12.35 28.12 -0.53
C GLY A 122 -12.04 28.23 -2.02
N LEU A 123 -10.77 28.16 -2.44
CA LEU A 123 -10.36 28.17 -3.86
C LEU A 123 -11.15 27.15 -4.70
N HIS A 124 -11.55 26.01 -4.13
CA HIS A 124 -12.33 24.97 -4.81
C HIS A 124 -13.62 25.50 -5.43
N THR A 125 -14.24 26.55 -4.86
CA THR A 125 -15.49 27.12 -5.39
C THR A 125 -15.33 27.77 -6.76
N SER A 126 -14.08 28.08 -7.17
CA SER A 126 -13.75 28.65 -8.47
C SER A 126 -13.23 27.60 -9.47
N LEU A 127 -13.13 26.33 -9.06
CA LEU A 127 -12.65 25.23 -9.87
C LEU A 127 -13.82 24.41 -10.42
N GLN A 128 -13.58 23.72 -11.53
CA GLN A 128 -14.60 22.87 -12.15
C GLN A 128 -14.87 21.65 -11.26
N PRO A 129 -16.10 21.44 -10.78
CA PRO A 129 -16.47 20.26 -10.01
C PRO A 129 -16.21 18.98 -10.79
N GLY A 130 -15.74 17.93 -10.09
CA GLY A 130 -15.43 16.64 -10.71
C GLY A 130 -13.99 16.49 -11.20
N THR A 131 -13.19 17.55 -11.23
CA THR A 131 -11.77 17.48 -11.56
C THR A 131 -10.92 17.03 -10.36
N GLU A 132 -9.76 16.44 -10.61
CA GLU A 132 -8.82 16.03 -9.54
C GLU A 132 -8.35 17.24 -8.72
N VAL A 133 -8.14 18.37 -9.38
CA VAL A 133 -7.75 19.63 -8.72
C VAL A 133 -8.86 20.14 -7.80
N PHE A 134 -10.11 20.05 -8.22
CA PHE A 134 -11.26 20.39 -7.35
C PHE A 134 -11.26 19.46 -6.13
N GLY A 135 -11.13 18.14 -6.32
CA GLY A 135 -11.11 17.16 -5.24
C GLY A 135 -10.01 17.45 -4.22
N MET A 136 -8.77 17.66 -4.68
CA MET A 136 -7.61 18.02 -3.84
C MET A 136 -7.89 19.31 -3.04
N THR A 137 -8.33 20.37 -3.72
CA THR A 137 -8.54 21.69 -3.12
C THR A 137 -9.67 21.67 -2.11
N HIS A 138 -10.79 21.01 -2.44
CA HIS A 138 -11.93 20.83 -1.55
C HIS A 138 -11.55 20.03 -0.30
N ARG A 139 -10.76 18.96 -0.46
CA ARG A 139 -10.28 18.16 0.67
C ARG A 139 -9.40 18.96 1.63
N ILE A 140 -8.48 19.78 1.10
CA ILE A 140 -7.67 20.69 1.91
C ILE A 140 -8.57 21.66 2.70
N ASN A 141 -9.59 22.22 2.06
CA ASN A 141 -10.55 23.12 2.72
C ASN A 141 -11.29 22.42 3.87
N GLN A 142 -11.79 21.19 3.64
CA GLN A 142 -12.52 20.43 4.67
C GLN A 142 -11.64 20.03 5.86
N LEU A 143 -10.37 19.69 5.61
CA LEU A 143 -9.43 19.23 6.63
C LEU A 143 -8.77 20.38 7.39
N GLY A 144 -8.77 21.60 6.83
CA GLY A 144 -8.08 22.76 7.37
C GLY A 144 -8.18 22.93 8.88
N PRO A 145 -9.39 22.91 9.47
CA PRO A 145 -9.55 23.07 10.92
C PRO A 145 -9.01 21.94 11.78
N ARG A 146 -8.72 20.78 11.17
CA ARG A 146 -8.26 19.56 11.86
C ARG A 146 -6.79 19.24 11.65
N MET A 147 -6.09 20.00 10.81
CA MET A 147 -4.70 19.76 10.47
C MET A 147 -3.77 20.02 11.64
N ALA A 148 -3.03 19.01 12.01
CA ALA A 148 -1.94 19.09 12.99
C ALA A 148 -0.60 19.42 12.33
N ARG A 149 -0.42 19.05 11.05
CA ARG A 149 0.85 19.22 10.33
C ARG A 149 0.64 19.42 8.84
N VAL A 150 1.41 20.34 8.26
CA VAL A 150 1.54 20.50 6.79
C VAL A 150 3.02 20.52 6.44
N ARG A 151 3.41 19.74 5.41
CA ARG A 151 4.74 19.81 4.81
C ARG A 151 4.61 20.20 3.35
N VAL A 152 5.54 21.03 2.87
CA VAL A 152 5.72 21.33 1.47
C VAL A 152 7.04 20.75 1.03
N PHE A 153 6.99 19.85 0.07
CA PHE A 153 8.15 19.22 -0.55
C PHE A 153 8.45 19.93 -1.87
N VAL A 154 9.67 20.45 -1.99
CA VAL A 154 10.18 20.93 -3.27
C VAL A 154 11.01 19.82 -3.90
N LEU A 155 10.58 19.34 -5.06
CA LEU A 155 11.21 18.25 -5.80
C LEU A 155 12.01 18.82 -6.97
N THR A 156 13.25 18.40 -7.17
CA THR A 156 14.05 18.85 -8.32
C THR A 156 15.03 17.80 -8.80
N ASP A 157 15.21 17.72 -10.13
CA ASP A 157 16.24 16.95 -10.81
C ASP A 157 17.61 17.66 -10.81
N GLY A 158 17.68 18.88 -10.28
CA GLY A 158 18.91 19.65 -10.13
C GLY A 158 19.56 19.51 -8.76
N LEU A 159 20.65 20.24 -8.54
CA LEU A 159 21.41 20.32 -7.29
C LEU A 159 21.18 21.66 -6.60
N THR A 160 20.95 21.67 -5.30
CA THR A 160 20.79 22.92 -4.55
C THR A 160 21.62 22.95 -3.28
N SER A 161 22.12 24.15 -2.95
CA SER A 161 22.78 24.41 -1.66
C SER A 161 21.80 24.96 -0.61
N LEU A 162 20.51 24.98 -0.93
CA LEU A 162 19.48 25.48 -0.01
C LEU A 162 19.03 24.35 0.93
N GLY A 163 19.72 24.21 2.07
CA GLY A 163 19.34 23.28 3.11
C GLY A 163 18.08 23.73 3.88
N ARG A 164 17.53 22.83 4.69
CA ARG A 164 16.36 23.06 5.55
C ARG A 164 16.52 24.28 6.45
N ASP A 165 17.72 24.52 6.96
CA ASP A 165 18.01 25.63 7.88
C ASP A 165 17.80 27.00 7.27
N LYS A 166 17.73 27.09 5.92
CA LYS A 166 17.51 28.32 5.16
C LYS A 166 16.04 28.51 4.72
N LEU A 167 15.15 27.58 5.09
CA LEU A 167 13.71 27.64 4.86
C LEU A 167 12.98 27.48 6.21
N PRO A 168 12.82 28.58 6.97
CA PRO A 168 12.20 28.52 8.30
C PRO A 168 10.71 28.11 8.16
N ASP A 169 10.22 27.34 9.14
CA ASP A 169 8.83 26.99 9.27
C ASP A 169 7.95 28.26 9.29
N ARG A 170 6.75 28.18 8.72
CA ARG A 170 5.81 29.30 8.66
C ARG A 170 4.45 28.92 9.23
N ASN A 171 3.77 29.87 9.83
CA ASN A 171 2.37 29.70 10.25
C ASN A 171 1.42 30.32 9.23
N ILE A 172 0.44 29.52 8.76
CA ILE A 172 -0.68 29.97 7.92
C ILE A 172 -1.94 29.76 8.75
N GLY A 173 -2.47 30.86 9.28
CA GLY A 173 -3.49 30.80 10.31
C GLY A 173 -2.97 30.08 11.56
N THR A 174 -3.62 29.00 11.97
CA THR A 174 -3.22 28.15 13.11
C THR A 174 -2.34 26.96 12.71
N VAL A 175 -2.06 26.79 11.43
CA VAL A 175 -1.36 25.61 10.91
C VAL A 175 0.10 25.93 10.67
N GLN A 176 1.00 25.12 11.25
CA GLN A 176 2.43 25.21 10.99
C GLN A 176 2.77 24.45 9.71
N VAL A 177 3.42 25.14 8.77
CA VAL A 177 3.91 24.60 7.50
C VAL A 177 5.42 24.46 7.55
N ARG A 178 5.90 23.25 7.26
CA ARG A 178 7.33 22.91 7.17
C ARG A 178 7.74 22.69 5.72
N PHE A 179 9.01 22.94 5.43
CA PHE A 179 9.55 22.84 4.09
C PHE A 179 10.65 21.79 4.02
N GLU A 180 10.64 21.00 2.94
CA GLU A 180 11.68 20.01 2.65
C GLU A 180 12.08 20.13 1.16
N VAL A 181 13.39 20.13 0.89
CA VAL A 181 13.90 20.10 -0.47
C VAL A 181 14.48 18.72 -0.76
N TRP A 182 14.07 18.15 -1.87
CA TRP A 182 14.53 16.87 -2.39
C TRP A 182 15.16 17.12 -3.75
N ASP A 183 16.46 17.31 -3.76
CA ASP A 183 17.29 17.50 -4.95
C ASP A 183 17.87 16.16 -5.45
N ALA A 184 18.52 16.19 -6.61
CA ALA A 184 19.08 15.00 -7.23
C ALA A 184 20.09 14.27 -6.35
N GLU A 185 20.90 15.01 -5.57
CA GLU A 185 21.89 14.40 -4.66
C GLU A 185 21.21 13.66 -3.50
N ARG A 186 20.21 14.30 -2.89
CA ARG A 186 19.43 13.69 -1.81
C ARG A 186 18.63 12.47 -2.28
N LEU A 187 18.03 12.57 -3.47
CA LEU A 187 17.31 11.46 -4.09
C LEU A 187 18.26 10.30 -4.41
N ALA A 188 19.40 10.56 -5.04
CA ALA A 188 20.41 9.55 -5.37
C ALA A 188 20.89 8.81 -4.11
N ARG A 189 21.28 9.55 -3.08
CA ARG A 189 21.71 9.00 -1.79
C ARG A 189 20.63 8.17 -1.12
N ALA A 190 19.41 8.66 -1.08
CA ALA A 190 18.30 7.97 -0.46
C ALA A 190 17.96 6.65 -1.17
N MET A 191 17.98 6.66 -2.50
CA MET A 191 17.71 5.47 -3.32
C MET A 191 18.84 4.44 -3.26
N THR A 192 20.10 4.89 -3.09
CA THR A 192 21.28 4.01 -3.04
C THR A 192 21.45 3.36 -1.68
N SER A 193 21.37 4.17 -0.62
CA SER A 193 21.65 3.72 0.76
C SER A 193 20.40 3.23 1.50
N GLY A 194 19.20 3.41 0.93
CA GLY A 194 17.94 3.25 1.64
C GLY A 194 17.77 4.25 2.80
N ARG A 195 18.66 5.24 2.88
CA ARG A 195 18.68 6.28 3.92
C ARG A 195 18.25 7.61 3.32
N ALA A 196 17.04 8.00 3.60
CA ALA A 196 16.49 9.25 3.07
C ALA A 196 17.22 10.52 3.57
N GLN A 197 18.05 10.42 4.62
CA GLN A 197 18.70 11.59 5.24
C GLN A 197 19.98 11.24 6.02
N GLU A 198 20.73 12.28 6.38
CA GLU A 198 21.84 12.16 7.34
C GLU A 198 21.41 11.54 8.66
N PRO A 199 22.29 10.83 9.37
CA PRO A 199 21.98 10.26 10.67
C PRO A 199 21.38 11.31 11.61
N ILE A 200 20.28 10.96 12.26
CA ILE A 200 19.69 11.85 13.27
C ILE A 200 20.63 11.88 14.47
N ASP A 201 21.11 13.07 14.78
CA ASP A 201 21.96 13.32 15.95
C ASP A 201 21.15 14.03 17.04
N ILE A 202 21.05 13.41 18.21
CA ILE A 202 20.20 13.87 19.31
C ILE A 202 21.08 14.20 20.51
N GLN A 203 21.15 15.46 20.84
CA GLN A 203 21.62 15.89 22.14
C GLN A 203 20.45 15.85 23.12
N MET A 204 20.53 15.04 24.17
CA MET A 204 19.41 14.81 25.10
C MET A 204 18.91 16.12 25.72
N ALA A 205 19.80 17.03 26.04
CA ALA A 205 19.48 18.34 26.61
C ALA A 205 18.66 19.26 25.70
N GLU A 206 18.63 19.03 24.37
CA GLU A 206 17.78 19.81 23.47
C GLU A 206 16.30 19.41 23.56
N PHE A 207 16.00 18.22 24.06
CA PHE A 207 14.67 17.64 24.04
C PHE A 207 14.10 17.40 25.44
N HIS A 208 14.93 17.39 26.47
CA HIS A 208 14.49 17.18 27.85
C HIS A 208 15.42 17.86 28.84
N ASP A 209 14.84 18.58 29.81
CA ASP A 209 15.60 19.38 30.79
C ASP A 209 16.18 18.55 31.94
N GLY A 210 15.83 17.29 32.08
CA GLY A 210 16.28 16.40 33.14
C GLY A 210 17.21 15.28 32.67
N PRO A 211 17.90 14.58 33.61
CA PRO A 211 18.73 13.44 33.25
C PRO A 211 17.86 12.24 32.80
N VAL A 212 18.21 11.66 31.66
CA VAL A 212 17.64 10.39 31.23
C VAL A 212 18.55 9.25 31.62
N ARG A 213 18.16 8.53 32.69
CA ARG A 213 18.93 7.41 33.22
C ARG A 213 18.80 6.18 32.33
N CYS A 214 19.89 5.41 32.20
CA CYS A 214 19.91 4.16 31.45
C CYS A 214 20.72 3.08 32.15
N ILE A 215 20.47 1.83 31.75
CA ILE A 215 21.24 0.65 32.16
C ILE A 215 21.86 0.08 30.90
N GLN A 216 23.19 -0.12 30.93
CA GLN A 216 23.92 -0.72 29.81
C GLN A 216 23.96 -2.25 29.94
N LEU A 217 23.86 -2.93 28.80
CA LEU A 217 24.07 -4.38 28.69
C LEU A 217 25.54 -4.71 29.08
N PRO A 218 25.80 -5.78 29.87
CA PRO A 218 27.15 -6.19 30.22
C PRO A 218 28.04 -6.43 28.96
N GLU A 219 29.34 -6.10 29.07
CA GLU A 219 30.33 -6.19 27.96
C GLU A 219 30.61 -7.62 27.43
N ALA A 220 29.94 -8.62 27.97
CA ALA A 220 30.02 -10.00 27.48
C ALA A 220 29.54 -10.19 26.03
N VAL A 221 28.66 -9.30 25.57
CA VAL A 221 28.15 -9.27 24.19
C VAL A 221 29.06 -8.36 23.36
N LYS A 222 29.79 -8.96 22.38
CA LYS A 222 30.80 -8.24 21.61
C LYS A 222 30.28 -7.68 20.26
N GLU A 223 29.14 -8.16 19.78
CA GLU A 223 28.62 -7.78 18.46
C GLU A 223 27.91 -6.44 18.44
N TYR A 224 27.33 -6.03 19.57
CA TYR A 224 26.60 -4.78 19.72
C TYR A 224 26.56 -4.32 21.18
N ALA A 225 26.37 -3.05 21.42
CA ALA A 225 26.01 -2.55 22.73
C ALA A 225 24.50 -2.28 22.82
N ALA A 226 23.94 -2.39 24.03
CA ALA A 226 22.54 -2.05 24.23
C ALA A 226 22.32 -1.32 25.56
N TYR A 227 21.31 -0.45 25.55
CA TYR A 227 20.89 0.30 26.71
C TYR A 227 19.38 0.14 26.90
N VAL A 228 18.95 0.14 28.16
CA VAL A 228 17.54 0.24 28.52
C VAL A 228 17.36 1.56 29.28
N ALA A 229 16.44 2.39 28.82
CA ALA A 229 16.14 3.68 29.42
C ALA A 229 14.63 3.85 29.60
N ILE A 230 14.25 4.71 30.55
CA ILE A 230 12.88 5.20 30.71
C ILE A 230 12.83 6.60 30.12
N LEU A 231 12.10 6.74 29.01
CA LEU A 231 11.97 8.00 28.30
C LEU A 231 10.69 8.74 28.72
N PRO A 232 10.75 10.04 29.00
CA PRO A 232 9.57 10.86 29.22
C PRO A 232 8.72 11.01 27.95
N GLY A 233 7.41 11.05 28.08
CA GLY A 233 6.50 11.27 26.95
C GLY A 233 6.73 12.60 26.25
N ASP A 234 7.10 13.63 26.99
CA ASP A 234 7.44 14.94 26.42
C ASP A 234 8.70 14.90 25.53
N PHE A 235 9.72 14.11 25.93
CA PHE A 235 10.89 13.84 25.08
C PHE A 235 10.48 13.23 23.74
N ILE A 236 9.64 12.20 23.76
CA ILE A 236 9.15 11.53 22.56
C ILE A 236 8.30 12.48 21.71
N TYR A 237 7.45 13.29 22.34
CA TYR A 237 6.67 14.32 21.66
C TYR A 237 7.56 15.31 20.90
N ARG A 238 8.54 15.93 21.56
CA ARG A 238 9.46 16.92 20.96
C ARG A 238 10.30 16.27 19.85
N LEU A 239 10.76 15.05 20.07
CA LEU A 239 11.53 14.28 19.10
C LEU A 239 10.70 14.01 17.82
N TYR A 240 9.47 13.50 17.98
CA TYR A 240 8.60 13.23 16.86
C TYR A 240 8.10 14.52 16.18
N ASP A 241 7.86 15.56 16.95
CA ASP A 241 7.48 16.87 16.39
C ASP A 241 8.58 17.43 15.48
N ARG A 242 9.87 17.25 15.85
CA ARG A 242 11.04 17.73 15.08
C ARG A 242 11.36 16.83 13.87
N TYR A 243 11.36 15.52 14.03
CA TYR A 243 11.86 14.58 13.01
C TYR A 243 10.77 13.77 12.31
N SER A 244 9.59 13.68 12.88
CA SER A 244 8.41 12.98 12.29
C SER A 244 8.75 11.56 11.77
N ALA A 245 8.38 11.27 10.53
CA ALA A 245 8.61 9.96 9.90
C ALA A 245 10.09 9.56 9.79
N ARG A 246 11.04 10.51 9.83
CA ARG A 246 12.48 10.21 9.84
C ARG A 246 12.91 9.29 10.97
N LEU A 247 12.27 9.41 12.14
CA LEU A 247 12.54 8.52 13.28
C LEU A 247 12.15 7.06 13.00
N LEU A 248 11.30 6.84 12.01
CA LEU A 248 10.67 5.56 11.69
C LEU A 248 11.19 4.97 10.35
N GLU A 249 12.18 5.57 9.73
CA GLU A 249 12.63 5.26 8.36
C GLU A 249 12.90 3.77 8.12
N ARG A 250 13.38 3.05 9.12
CA ARG A 250 13.59 1.60 9.07
C ARG A 250 12.38 0.77 9.49
N ASN A 251 11.31 1.42 9.99
CA ASN A 251 10.11 0.78 10.52
C ASN A 251 8.82 1.23 9.82
N VAL A 252 8.91 2.12 8.84
CA VAL A 252 7.76 2.79 8.20
C VAL A 252 6.70 1.82 7.68
N ARG A 253 7.12 0.65 7.24
CA ARG A 253 6.20 -0.36 6.70
C ARG A 253 5.27 -0.99 7.75
N SER A 254 5.67 -1.02 9.02
CA SER A 254 4.83 -1.55 10.10
C SER A 254 3.87 -0.50 10.70
N PHE A 255 4.21 0.79 10.55
CA PHE A 255 3.39 1.91 11.05
C PHE A 255 2.09 2.09 10.24
N LEU A 256 2.13 1.85 8.93
CA LEU A 256 1.00 2.03 8.01
C LEU A 256 -0.16 1.05 8.21
N GLN A 257 0.03 -0.05 8.95
CA GLN A 257 -0.95 -1.13 9.07
C GLN A 257 -1.75 -1.16 10.37
N ALA A 258 -1.47 -0.28 11.32
CA ALA A 258 -2.13 -0.32 12.61
C ALA A 258 -3.52 0.31 12.57
N LYS A 259 -4.49 -0.55 12.65
CA LYS A 259 -5.92 -0.23 12.73
C LYS A 259 -6.21 0.79 13.83
N GLY A 260 -7.03 1.79 13.52
CA GLY A 260 -7.43 2.90 14.40
C GLY A 260 -7.98 2.54 15.80
N LYS A 261 -8.25 1.26 16.09
CA LYS A 261 -8.62 0.78 17.43
C LYS A 261 -7.44 0.78 18.41
N VAL A 262 -6.23 0.37 17.99
CA VAL A 262 -5.05 0.31 18.85
C VAL A 262 -4.57 1.72 19.20
N ASN A 263 -4.49 2.59 18.18
CA ASN A 263 -4.10 4.00 18.38
C ASN A 263 -5.10 4.75 19.28
N ARG A 264 -6.38 4.41 19.22
CA ARG A 264 -7.40 4.98 20.12
C ARG A 264 -7.18 4.53 21.55
N GLY A 265 -6.89 3.24 21.80
CA GLY A 265 -6.59 2.72 23.13
C GLY A 265 -5.37 3.39 23.76
N ILE A 266 -4.27 3.55 23.01
CA ILE A 266 -3.06 4.25 23.46
C ILE A 266 -3.38 5.71 23.85
N ARG A 267 -4.13 6.43 23.02
CA ARG A 267 -4.51 7.83 23.30
C ARG A 267 -5.46 7.96 24.49
N ASP A 268 -6.39 7.03 24.65
CA ASP A 268 -7.31 7.01 25.79
C ASP A 268 -6.55 6.79 27.09
N THR A 269 -5.52 5.93 27.12
CA THR A 269 -4.63 5.76 28.29
C THR A 269 -3.88 7.06 28.61
N ILE A 270 -3.29 7.71 27.61
CA ILE A 270 -2.56 8.99 27.81
C ILE A 270 -3.48 10.07 28.41
N ARG A 271 -4.74 10.11 27.98
CA ARG A 271 -5.71 11.13 28.42
C ARG A 271 -6.35 10.87 29.78
N ARG A 272 -6.60 9.59 30.10
CA ARG A 272 -7.40 9.22 31.27
C ARG A 272 -6.56 8.65 32.41
N GLU A 273 -5.46 7.97 32.10
CA GLU A 273 -4.63 7.24 33.05
C GLU A 273 -3.13 7.39 32.71
N PRO A 274 -2.60 8.63 32.56
CA PRO A 274 -1.23 8.86 32.08
C PRO A 274 -0.17 8.16 32.94
N SER A 275 -0.33 8.13 34.26
CA SER A 275 0.59 7.46 35.19
C SER A 275 0.66 5.91 34.99
N ARG A 276 -0.35 5.31 34.38
CA ARG A 276 -0.37 3.87 34.08
C ARG A 276 0.16 3.54 32.68
N PHE A 277 0.55 4.55 31.90
CA PHE A 277 0.96 4.35 30.52
C PHE A 277 2.12 3.36 30.39
N MET A 278 3.14 3.47 31.24
CA MET A 278 4.28 2.57 31.23
C MET A 278 3.90 1.11 31.56
N ALA A 279 2.91 0.90 32.43
CA ALA A 279 2.45 -0.43 32.79
C ALA A 279 1.65 -1.11 31.66
N TYR A 280 0.95 -0.33 30.82
CA TYR A 280 0.08 -0.83 29.76
C TYR A 280 0.76 -0.87 28.38
N ASN A 281 1.90 -0.19 28.21
CA ASN A 281 2.58 -0.06 26.92
C ASN A 281 3.91 -0.84 26.90
N ASN A 282 4.15 -1.57 25.82
CA ASN A 282 5.36 -2.37 25.64
C ASN A 282 6.64 -1.55 25.37
N GLY A 283 6.54 -0.22 25.35
CA GLY A 283 7.67 0.66 25.05
C GLY A 283 8.04 0.71 23.57
N ILE A 284 9.29 1.14 23.31
CA ILE A 284 9.83 1.28 21.96
C ILE A 284 11.19 0.59 21.83
N SER A 285 11.52 0.15 20.61
CA SER A 285 12.86 -0.34 20.28
C SER A 285 13.53 0.62 19.32
N ILE A 286 14.74 1.02 19.66
CA ILE A 286 15.57 1.99 18.94
C ILE A 286 16.84 1.30 18.47
N THR A 287 17.30 1.57 17.25
CA THR A 287 18.68 1.33 16.83
C THR A 287 19.44 2.65 16.75
N ALA A 288 20.71 2.64 17.04
CA ALA A 288 21.60 3.78 16.98
C ALA A 288 22.96 3.38 16.39
N GLU A 289 23.70 4.34 15.84
CA GLU A 289 25.09 4.17 15.40
C GLU A 289 26.05 4.39 16.57
N GLU A 290 25.71 5.33 17.44
CA GLU A 290 26.53 5.70 18.60
C GLU A 290 25.64 6.19 19.74
N VAL A 291 26.03 5.88 20.97
CA VAL A 291 25.41 6.38 22.20
C VAL A 291 26.50 6.85 23.13
N GLU A 292 26.40 8.10 23.56
CA GLU A 292 27.22 8.66 24.61
C GLU A 292 26.45 8.67 25.92
N ALA A 293 26.99 8.01 26.96
CA ALA A 293 26.43 7.99 28.30
C ALA A 293 27.54 8.28 29.33
N GLU A 294 27.21 9.10 30.31
CA GLU A 294 28.15 9.49 31.38
C GLU A 294 27.66 9.00 32.76
N ARG A 295 28.58 8.74 33.67
CA ARG A 295 28.22 8.40 35.03
C ARG A 295 27.75 9.64 35.78
N GLY A 296 26.56 9.59 36.32
CA GLY A 296 25.99 10.61 37.20
C GLY A 296 26.60 10.57 38.59
N GLN A 297 26.23 11.54 39.42
CA GLN A 297 26.74 11.68 40.79
C GLN A 297 26.35 10.50 41.68
N GLU A 298 25.25 9.82 41.41
CA GLU A 298 24.74 8.65 42.15
C GLU A 298 25.28 7.32 41.59
N GLY A 299 26.21 7.36 40.59
CA GLY A 299 26.79 6.18 39.94
C GLY A 299 25.94 5.56 38.83
N ASP A 300 24.77 6.12 38.56
CA ASP A 300 23.89 5.78 37.43
C ASP A 300 24.48 6.26 36.08
N LEU A 301 24.07 5.65 35.00
CA LEU A 301 24.40 6.10 33.65
C LEU A 301 23.32 7.05 33.13
N ILE A 302 23.78 8.20 32.61
CA ILE A 302 22.92 9.25 32.04
C ILE A 302 23.20 9.36 30.54
N LEU A 303 22.19 9.20 29.70
CA LEU A 303 22.28 9.40 28.25
C LEU A 303 22.53 10.87 27.95
N LYS A 304 23.55 11.16 27.14
CA LYS A 304 23.91 12.50 26.69
C LYS A 304 23.62 12.72 25.22
N ARG A 305 23.96 11.73 24.38
CA ARG A 305 23.82 11.84 22.93
C ARG A 305 23.48 10.49 22.32
N ILE A 306 22.64 10.52 21.29
CA ILE A 306 22.31 9.36 20.46
C ILE A 306 22.44 9.78 18.99
N ARG A 307 23.40 9.16 18.29
CA ARG A 307 23.60 9.38 16.86
C ARG A 307 23.03 8.22 16.04
N GLY A 308 22.40 8.54 14.90
CA GLY A 308 21.78 7.55 14.01
C GLY A 308 20.53 6.91 14.61
N LEU A 309 19.78 7.65 15.44
CA LEU A 309 18.57 7.15 16.09
C LEU A 309 17.51 6.76 15.09
N GLN A 310 17.02 5.52 15.20
CA GLN A 310 15.89 4.99 14.43
C GLN A 310 14.97 4.16 15.32
N ILE A 311 13.67 4.44 15.31
CA ILE A 311 12.67 3.66 16.04
C ILE A 311 12.23 2.48 15.17
N VAL A 312 12.68 1.29 15.49
CA VAL A 312 12.40 0.06 14.73
C VAL A 312 11.15 -0.69 15.22
N ASN A 313 10.68 -0.38 16.44
CA ASN A 313 9.38 -0.83 16.94
C ASN A 313 8.80 0.23 17.88
N GLY A 314 7.44 0.33 17.94
CA GLY A 314 6.72 1.31 18.74
C GLY A 314 6.42 2.63 18.01
N GLY A 315 6.48 2.66 16.69
CA GLY A 315 6.11 3.82 15.88
C GLY A 315 4.69 4.33 16.16
N GLN A 316 3.74 3.43 16.40
CA GLN A 316 2.35 3.78 16.78
C GLN A 316 2.28 4.47 18.14
N THR A 317 3.04 3.97 19.11
CA THR A 317 3.15 4.57 20.44
C THR A 317 3.69 6.00 20.31
N THR A 318 4.76 6.18 19.54
CA THR A 318 5.41 7.47 19.30
C THR A 318 4.44 8.48 18.65
N ALA A 319 3.76 8.08 17.58
CA ALA A 319 2.80 8.95 16.91
C ALA A 319 1.55 9.24 17.76
N SER A 320 1.08 8.25 18.55
CA SER A 320 -0.06 8.45 19.45
C SER A 320 0.26 9.42 20.58
N ILE A 321 1.47 9.38 21.15
CA ILE A 321 1.95 10.37 22.14
C ILE A 321 1.97 11.77 21.51
N HIS A 322 2.55 11.90 20.31
CA HIS A 322 2.60 13.18 19.62
C HIS A 322 1.19 13.74 19.37
N ARG A 323 0.27 12.91 18.88
CA ARG A 323 -1.10 13.33 18.60
C ARG A 323 -1.85 13.70 19.88
N ALA A 324 -1.73 12.91 20.95
CA ALA A 324 -2.37 13.19 22.22
C ALA A 324 -1.95 14.58 22.75
N ALA A 325 -0.67 14.91 22.67
CA ALA A 325 -0.17 16.22 23.09
C ALA A 325 -0.60 17.35 22.13
N LYS A 326 -0.40 17.17 20.82
CA LYS A 326 -0.58 18.24 19.83
C LYS A 326 -2.03 18.56 19.54
N VAL A 327 -2.85 17.51 19.36
CA VAL A 327 -4.28 17.63 18.97
C VAL A 327 -5.20 17.60 20.20
N ASP A 328 -5.03 16.58 21.06
CA ASP A 328 -5.91 16.38 22.21
C ASP A 328 -5.48 17.24 23.42
N LYS A 329 -4.35 17.96 23.33
CA LYS A 329 -3.78 18.81 24.39
C LYS A 329 -3.57 18.08 25.71
N ALA A 330 -3.25 16.77 25.63
CA ALA A 330 -3.03 15.95 26.81
C ALA A 330 -1.73 16.35 27.52
N ASN A 331 -1.76 16.30 28.86
CA ASN A 331 -0.58 16.49 29.69
C ASN A 331 0.30 15.22 29.66
N LEU A 332 1.59 15.36 29.31
CA LEU A 332 2.53 14.26 29.22
C LEU A 332 3.44 14.13 30.46
N SER A 333 3.28 14.93 31.49
CA SER A 333 4.18 14.96 32.67
C SER A 333 4.29 13.63 33.41
N GLU A 334 3.25 12.80 33.36
CA GLU A 334 3.20 11.46 33.98
C GLU A 334 3.33 10.33 32.96
N VAL A 335 3.56 10.64 31.68
CA VAL A 335 3.70 9.63 30.62
C VAL A 335 5.17 9.26 30.51
N PHE A 336 5.47 8.01 30.80
CA PHE A 336 6.80 7.42 30.65
C PHE A 336 6.69 6.13 29.83
N LEU A 337 7.77 5.79 29.10
CA LEU A 337 7.84 4.54 28.37
C LEU A 337 9.24 3.96 28.38
N GLN A 338 9.30 2.64 28.35
CA GLN A 338 10.55 1.90 28.24
C GLN A 338 11.11 2.03 26.81
N ALA A 339 12.40 2.27 26.69
CA ALA A 339 13.13 2.25 25.43
C ALA A 339 14.30 1.26 25.50
N LYS A 340 14.35 0.32 24.56
CA LYS A 340 15.54 -0.50 24.31
C LYS A 340 16.31 0.13 23.16
N ILE A 341 17.56 0.55 23.43
CA ILE A 341 18.45 1.19 22.46
C ILE A 341 19.56 0.20 22.12
N THR A 342 19.65 -0.23 20.87
CA THR A 342 20.69 -1.14 20.38
C THR A 342 21.66 -0.36 19.51
N VAL A 343 22.92 -0.30 19.91
CA VAL A 343 24.00 0.36 19.16
C VAL A 343 24.62 -0.66 18.23
N ILE A 344 24.56 -0.38 16.93
CA ILE A 344 24.99 -1.30 15.88
C ILE A 344 26.20 -0.68 15.17
N PRO A 345 27.35 -1.37 15.12
CA PRO A 345 28.50 -0.94 14.33
C PRO A 345 28.13 -0.69 12.86
N ALA A 346 28.80 0.29 12.24
CA ALA A 346 28.45 0.76 10.89
C ALA A 346 28.52 -0.36 9.83
N ASP A 347 29.48 -1.31 9.98
CA ASP A 347 29.65 -2.46 9.11
C ASP A 347 28.56 -3.53 9.23
N LEU A 348 27.88 -3.61 10.38
CA LEU A 348 26.80 -4.55 10.65
C LEU A 348 25.40 -3.95 10.48
N ILE A 349 25.29 -2.66 10.21
CA ILE A 349 24.02 -1.94 10.23
C ILE A 349 23.05 -2.44 9.15
N GLU A 350 23.56 -2.78 7.95
CA GLU A 350 22.77 -3.29 6.83
C GLU A 350 22.25 -4.73 7.04
N THR A 351 22.93 -5.50 7.89
CA THR A 351 22.55 -6.89 8.14
C THR A 351 21.79 -7.07 9.45
N LEU A 352 22.18 -6.37 10.50
CA LEU A 352 21.63 -6.55 11.85
C LEU A 352 20.39 -5.67 12.12
N ALA A 353 20.36 -4.42 11.63
CA ALA A 353 19.21 -3.54 11.87
C ALA A 353 17.89 -4.07 11.27
N PRO A 354 17.85 -4.60 10.03
CA PRO A 354 16.64 -5.22 9.49
C PRO A 354 16.18 -6.43 10.31
N ARG A 355 17.13 -7.27 10.79
CA ARG A 355 16.80 -8.43 11.63
C ARG A 355 16.27 -8.01 13.00
N ILE A 356 16.85 -6.98 13.63
CA ILE A 356 16.32 -6.44 14.89
C ILE A 356 14.90 -5.91 14.69
N ALA A 357 14.65 -5.16 13.61
CA ALA A 357 13.31 -4.71 13.26
C ALA A 357 12.34 -5.88 13.03
N GLU A 358 12.78 -6.92 12.32
CA GLU A 358 12.04 -8.15 12.11
C GLU A 358 11.63 -8.79 13.44
N PHE A 359 12.60 -9.16 14.27
CA PHE A 359 12.32 -9.85 15.52
C PHE A 359 11.58 -8.98 16.54
N ALA A 360 11.83 -7.67 16.57
CA ALA A 360 11.09 -6.75 17.44
C ALA A 360 9.61 -6.64 17.03
N ASN A 361 9.29 -6.78 15.75
CA ASN A 361 7.93 -6.68 15.20
C ASN A 361 7.20 -8.03 15.14
N THR A 362 7.89 -9.18 15.12
CA THR A 362 7.27 -10.51 15.07
C THR A 362 6.60 -10.94 16.38
N GLN A 363 6.79 -10.22 17.47
CA GLN A 363 6.05 -10.44 18.71
C GLN A 363 4.55 -10.06 18.60
N ASN A 364 4.15 -9.40 17.52
CA ASN A 364 2.75 -9.16 17.14
C ASN A 364 2.42 -9.93 15.86
N PRO A 365 1.44 -10.86 15.83
CA PRO A 365 1.20 -11.79 14.72
C PRO A 365 0.66 -11.18 13.42
N VAL A 366 0.68 -9.87 13.22
CA VAL A 366 0.01 -9.19 12.10
C VAL A 366 0.97 -8.51 11.09
N GLN A 367 2.30 -8.64 11.24
CA GLN A 367 3.21 -7.77 10.47
C GLN A 367 4.19 -8.51 9.56
N MET A 368 3.69 -9.41 8.71
CA MET A 368 4.52 -10.10 7.72
C MET A 368 4.42 -9.53 6.29
N ALA A 369 3.89 -8.34 6.11
CA ALA A 369 3.78 -7.76 4.77
C ALA A 369 5.12 -7.23 4.21
N ASP A 370 6.11 -7.04 5.04
CA ASP A 370 7.37 -6.38 4.67
C ASP A 370 8.47 -7.30 4.14
N PHE A 371 8.28 -8.61 4.23
CA PHE A 371 9.26 -9.59 3.74
C PHE A 371 9.05 -10.01 2.30
N SER A 372 8.31 -9.23 1.53
CA SER A 372 7.95 -9.57 0.16
C SER A 372 9.15 -9.70 -0.80
N ALA A 373 10.29 -9.09 -0.50
CA ALA A 373 11.46 -9.24 -1.36
C ALA A 373 12.01 -10.67 -1.35
N ASN A 374 11.91 -11.38 -0.23
CA ASN A 374 12.35 -12.77 -0.08
C ASN A 374 11.18 -13.76 -0.03
N ASP A 375 9.95 -13.30 -0.26
CA ASP A 375 8.77 -14.17 -0.35
C ASP A 375 8.97 -15.17 -1.50
N PRO A 376 8.80 -16.47 -1.27
CA PRO A 376 8.95 -17.52 -2.29
C PRO A 376 8.14 -17.24 -3.56
N PHE A 377 6.96 -16.63 -3.42
CA PHE A 377 6.13 -16.21 -4.54
C PHE A 377 6.86 -15.23 -5.47
N HIS A 378 7.45 -14.18 -4.92
CA HIS A 378 8.16 -13.17 -5.71
C HIS A 378 9.48 -13.70 -6.28
N VAL A 379 10.15 -14.61 -5.55
CA VAL A 379 11.36 -15.32 -6.05
C VAL A 379 11.00 -16.21 -7.23
N ALA A 380 9.87 -16.94 -7.16
CA ALA A 380 9.39 -17.77 -8.26
C ALA A 380 9.00 -16.93 -9.50
N VAL A 381 8.30 -15.82 -9.33
CA VAL A 381 7.99 -14.90 -10.45
C VAL A 381 9.27 -14.35 -11.09
N GLU A 382 10.28 -13.96 -10.30
CA GLU A 382 11.56 -13.51 -10.83
C GLU A 382 12.27 -14.60 -11.64
N ARG A 383 12.29 -15.84 -11.13
CA ARG A 383 12.83 -17.00 -11.85
C ARG A 383 12.14 -17.22 -13.18
N LEU A 384 10.79 -17.16 -13.20
CA LEU A 384 9.99 -17.31 -14.42
C LEU A 384 10.25 -16.18 -15.42
N SER A 385 10.40 -14.94 -14.96
CA SER A 385 10.72 -13.80 -15.83
C SER A 385 12.09 -13.95 -16.52
N LYS A 386 13.03 -14.62 -15.87
CA LYS A 386 14.35 -14.90 -16.44
C LYS A 386 14.36 -16.09 -17.41
N SER A 387 13.43 -17.05 -17.28
CA SER A 387 13.39 -18.29 -18.07
C SER A 387 12.46 -18.21 -19.27
N ILE A 388 11.30 -17.54 -19.16
CA ILE A 388 10.26 -17.58 -20.18
C ILE A 388 10.49 -16.51 -21.25
N TRP A 389 10.52 -16.96 -22.51
CA TRP A 389 10.64 -16.10 -23.69
C TRP A 389 9.28 -15.72 -24.24
N ILE A 390 9.20 -14.56 -24.85
CA ILE A 390 8.01 -14.08 -25.55
C ILE A 390 7.82 -14.89 -26.83
N PRO A 391 6.58 -15.31 -27.16
CA PRO A 391 6.31 -16.03 -28.38
C PRO A 391 6.75 -15.24 -29.64
N GLY A 392 7.51 -15.89 -30.51
CA GLY A 392 7.94 -15.32 -31.80
C GLY A 392 9.00 -14.22 -31.74
N GLU A 393 9.50 -13.87 -30.56
CA GLU A 393 10.52 -12.84 -30.38
C GLU A 393 11.66 -13.31 -29.47
N GLN A 394 12.86 -12.75 -29.67
CA GLN A 394 13.97 -12.96 -28.74
C GLN A 394 13.94 -11.96 -27.56
N GLY A 395 12.75 -11.82 -26.95
CA GLY A 395 12.48 -10.87 -25.87
C GLY A 395 11.95 -11.55 -24.60
N LYS A 396 12.09 -10.85 -23.48
CA LYS A 396 11.56 -11.26 -22.18
C LYS A 396 10.93 -10.09 -21.45
N TRP A 397 9.99 -10.38 -20.57
CA TRP A 397 9.53 -9.45 -19.58
C TRP A 397 10.47 -9.48 -18.37
N PHE A 398 10.80 -8.31 -17.83
CA PHE A 398 11.69 -8.17 -16.67
C PHE A 398 10.87 -7.87 -15.42
N TYR A 399 10.89 -8.79 -14.45
CA TYR A 399 10.29 -8.56 -13.15
C TYR A 399 11.31 -7.91 -12.21
N GLU A 400 11.00 -6.71 -11.78
CA GLU A 400 11.79 -5.96 -10.82
C GLU A 400 11.27 -6.23 -9.40
N ARG A 401 11.81 -7.27 -8.76
CA ARG A 401 11.45 -7.66 -7.40
C ARG A 401 11.91 -6.64 -6.37
N ALA A 402 13.09 -6.08 -6.56
CA ALA A 402 13.61 -4.95 -5.81
C ALA A 402 13.96 -3.84 -6.80
N ARG A 403 13.61 -2.61 -6.47
CA ARG A 403 13.84 -1.45 -7.34
C ARG A 403 15.32 -1.29 -7.68
N GLY A 404 15.61 -0.90 -8.91
CA GLY A 404 16.97 -0.78 -9.43
C GLY A 404 17.58 -2.08 -9.96
N GLN A 405 16.91 -3.22 -9.82
CA GLN A 405 17.41 -4.49 -10.38
C GLN A 405 17.58 -4.46 -11.91
N TYR A 406 16.70 -3.74 -12.61
CA TYR A 406 16.80 -3.58 -14.05
C TYR A 406 18.06 -2.80 -14.45
N GLN A 407 18.32 -1.67 -13.79
CA GLN A 407 19.53 -0.86 -14.02
C GLN A 407 20.81 -1.63 -13.69
N VAL A 408 20.76 -2.41 -12.62
CA VAL A 408 21.85 -3.30 -12.23
C VAL A 408 22.12 -4.36 -13.31
N ALA A 409 21.07 -5.05 -13.77
CA ALA A 409 21.19 -6.04 -14.83
C ALA A 409 21.73 -5.39 -16.12
N GLN A 410 21.24 -4.20 -16.46
CA GLN A 410 21.70 -3.41 -17.59
C GLN A 410 23.19 -3.04 -17.47
N ALA A 411 23.66 -2.62 -16.28
CA ALA A 411 25.07 -2.29 -16.04
C ALA A 411 25.98 -3.53 -16.09
N MET A 412 25.51 -4.67 -15.57
CA MET A 412 26.29 -5.92 -15.57
C MET A 412 26.40 -6.55 -16.95
N GLU A 413 25.31 -6.56 -17.73
CA GLU A 413 25.24 -7.21 -19.04
C GLU A 413 25.51 -6.26 -20.19
N GLY A 414 25.49 -4.94 -19.95
CA GLY A 414 25.64 -3.88 -20.95
C GLY A 414 26.93 -3.06 -20.83
N SER A 415 28.06 -3.68 -20.49
CA SER A 415 29.36 -3.02 -20.28
C SER A 415 29.92 -2.34 -21.55
N THR A 416 29.45 -2.71 -22.74
CA THR A 416 29.76 -2.06 -24.01
C THR A 416 28.48 -1.63 -24.73
N SER A 417 28.55 -0.62 -25.61
CA SER A 417 27.38 -0.14 -26.36
C SER A 417 26.65 -1.26 -27.13
N ALA A 418 27.39 -2.24 -27.66
CA ALA A 418 26.81 -3.38 -28.37
C ALA A 418 26.08 -4.33 -27.41
N GLN A 419 26.63 -4.57 -26.22
CA GLN A 419 25.99 -5.39 -25.19
C GLN A 419 24.78 -4.69 -24.60
N LEU A 420 24.85 -3.40 -24.35
CA LEU A 420 23.73 -2.58 -23.90
C LEU A 420 22.56 -2.63 -24.88
N ARG A 421 22.85 -2.52 -26.19
CA ARG A 421 21.84 -2.65 -27.23
C ARG A 421 21.17 -4.02 -27.20
N ARG A 422 21.95 -5.10 -27.13
CA ARG A 422 21.42 -6.49 -27.03
C ARG A 422 20.60 -6.70 -25.76
N PHE A 423 21.02 -6.12 -24.64
CA PHE A 423 20.23 -6.17 -23.40
C PHE A 423 18.87 -5.48 -23.57
N LYS A 424 18.84 -4.25 -24.15
CA LYS A 424 17.59 -3.50 -24.41
C LYS A 424 16.69 -4.19 -25.46
N GLU A 425 17.26 -4.87 -26.43
CA GLU A 425 16.50 -5.69 -27.39
C GLU A 425 15.87 -6.91 -26.71
N ARG A 426 16.57 -7.56 -25.79
CA ARG A 426 16.08 -8.73 -25.07
C ARG A 426 15.10 -8.37 -23.95
N THR A 427 15.34 -7.30 -23.21
CA THR A 427 14.54 -6.82 -22.09
C THR A 427 14.28 -5.32 -22.24
N PRO A 428 13.38 -4.93 -23.13
CA PRO A 428 13.10 -3.53 -23.38
C PRO A 428 12.43 -2.87 -22.15
N PRO A 429 12.68 -1.56 -21.89
CA PRO A 429 12.19 -0.85 -20.71
C PRO A 429 10.66 -0.92 -20.52
N ASN A 430 9.90 -0.88 -21.61
CA ASN A 430 8.44 -0.98 -21.60
C ASN A 430 7.90 -2.38 -21.23
N ARG A 431 8.76 -3.37 -21.10
CA ARG A 431 8.45 -4.73 -20.63
C ARG A 431 9.01 -4.99 -19.22
N ARG A 432 9.27 -3.94 -18.47
CA ARG A 432 9.62 -4.00 -17.04
C ARG A 432 8.35 -3.83 -16.20
N PHE A 433 8.25 -4.58 -15.12
CA PHE A 433 7.18 -4.42 -14.15
C PHE A 433 7.67 -4.71 -12.72
N ALA A 434 7.12 -3.98 -11.76
CA ALA A 434 7.46 -4.12 -10.35
C ALA A 434 6.42 -4.96 -9.59
N LYS A 435 6.69 -5.25 -8.33
CA LYS A 435 5.77 -5.96 -7.42
C LYS A 435 4.43 -5.22 -7.23
N THR A 436 4.45 -3.90 -7.28
CA THR A 436 3.24 -3.06 -7.19
C THR A 436 2.37 -3.17 -8.44
N ASP A 437 2.99 -3.27 -9.63
CA ASP A 437 2.28 -3.50 -10.88
C ASP A 437 1.63 -4.88 -10.90
N LEU A 438 2.38 -5.91 -10.49
CA LEU A 438 1.86 -7.27 -10.32
C LEU A 438 0.61 -7.30 -9.45
N ALA A 439 0.67 -6.67 -8.26
CA ALA A 439 -0.46 -6.61 -7.34
C ALA A 439 -1.65 -5.83 -7.92
N LYS A 440 -1.39 -4.76 -8.65
CA LYS A 440 -2.38 -3.95 -9.36
C LYS A 440 -3.10 -4.78 -10.43
N TRP A 441 -2.36 -5.49 -11.27
CA TRP A 441 -2.93 -6.31 -12.34
C TRP A 441 -3.79 -7.45 -11.80
N LEU A 442 -3.30 -8.16 -10.79
CA LEU A 442 -4.01 -9.28 -10.19
C LEU A 442 -5.27 -8.82 -9.44
N ASN A 443 -5.17 -7.81 -8.56
CA ASN A 443 -6.33 -7.32 -7.82
C ASN A 443 -7.40 -6.70 -8.73
N THR A 444 -7.01 -6.06 -9.83
CA THR A 444 -7.97 -5.57 -10.83
C THR A 444 -8.72 -6.73 -11.49
N TRP A 445 -7.99 -7.74 -11.94
CA TRP A 445 -8.56 -8.91 -12.57
C TRP A 445 -9.47 -9.72 -11.64
N ASP A 446 -9.10 -9.74 -10.35
CA ASP A 446 -9.90 -10.34 -9.27
C ASP A 446 -11.06 -9.43 -8.83
N GLN A 447 -11.45 -8.45 -9.63
CA GLN A 447 -12.60 -7.57 -9.42
C GLN A 447 -12.52 -6.76 -8.12
N MET A 448 -11.33 -6.29 -7.78
CA MET A 448 -11.07 -5.43 -6.61
C MET A 448 -10.54 -4.03 -7.01
N PRO A 449 -11.19 -3.31 -7.97
CA PRO A 449 -10.69 -2.02 -8.45
C PRO A 449 -10.67 -0.95 -7.35
N HIS A 450 -11.57 -1.03 -6.38
CA HIS A 450 -11.63 -0.15 -5.22
C HIS A 450 -10.38 -0.27 -4.33
N SER A 451 -9.82 -1.47 -4.20
CA SER A 451 -8.57 -1.70 -3.46
C SER A 451 -7.37 -1.09 -4.20
N VAL A 452 -7.32 -1.26 -5.52
CA VAL A 452 -6.28 -0.66 -6.37
C VAL A 452 -6.34 0.86 -6.32
N SER A 453 -7.53 1.45 -6.30
CA SER A 453 -7.75 2.89 -6.17
C SER A 453 -7.27 3.46 -4.82
N GLY A 454 -7.03 2.60 -3.83
CA GLY A 454 -6.47 2.97 -2.52
C GLY A 454 -5.00 3.37 -2.52
N GLY A 455 -4.30 3.25 -3.67
CA GLY A 455 -2.88 3.55 -3.84
C GLY A 455 -1.99 2.29 -3.90
N ALA A 456 -0.83 2.43 -4.55
CA ALA A 456 0.03 1.31 -4.92
C ALA A 456 0.51 0.47 -3.71
N GLN A 457 0.97 1.14 -2.64
CA GLN A 457 1.46 0.45 -1.45
C GLN A 457 0.35 -0.25 -0.68
N LYS A 458 -0.77 0.43 -0.46
CA LYS A 458 -1.93 -0.16 0.24
C LYS A 458 -2.50 -1.35 -0.53
N ASN A 459 -2.60 -1.21 -1.85
CA ASN A 459 -3.00 -2.30 -2.73
C ASN A 459 -2.05 -3.49 -2.64
N PHE A 460 -0.72 -3.24 -2.63
CA PHE A 460 0.28 -4.30 -2.50
C PHE A 460 0.19 -5.04 -1.16
N VAL A 461 -0.01 -4.31 -0.07
CA VAL A 461 -0.21 -4.91 1.26
C VAL A 461 -1.45 -5.81 1.29
N MET A 462 -2.59 -5.31 0.79
CA MET A 462 -3.83 -6.09 0.71
C MET A 462 -3.66 -7.32 -0.19
N PHE A 463 -2.97 -7.18 -1.32
CA PHE A 463 -2.62 -8.29 -2.19
C PHE A 463 -1.79 -9.35 -1.45
N SER A 464 -0.72 -8.95 -0.79
CA SER A 464 0.18 -9.88 -0.06
C SER A 464 -0.54 -10.60 1.06
N GLN A 465 -1.41 -9.92 1.82
CA GLN A 465 -2.22 -10.51 2.85
C GLN A 465 -3.18 -11.56 2.27
N ARG A 466 -3.92 -11.20 1.21
CA ARG A 466 -4.86 -12.12 0.55
C ARG A 466 -4.15 -13.34 -0.02
N GLN A 467 -2.96 -13.18 -0.62
CA GLN A 467 -2.17 -14.29 -1.14
C GLN A 467 -1.83 -15.32 -0.05
N ARG A 468 -1.51 -14.86 1.15
CA ARG A 468 -1.21 -15.74 2.29
C ARG A 468 -2.43 -16.45 2.86
N GLU A 469 -3.58 -15.78 2.83
CA GLU A 469 -4.85 -16.33 3.37
C GLU A 469 -5.49 -17.35 2.41
N THR A 470 -5.37 -17.13 1.09
CA THR A 470 -6.13 -17.91 0.10
C THR A 470 -5.32 -19.02 -0.57
N ARG A 471 -3.98 -18.97 -0.53
CA ARG A 471 -3.14 -19.97 -1.22
C ARG A 471 -2.73 -21.11 -0.29
N ALA A 472 -2.67 -22.31 -0.87
CA ALA A 472 -2.12 -23.46 -0.15
C ALA A 472 -0.65 -23.20 0.23
N ARG A 473 -0.20 -23.74 1.38
CA ARG A 473 1.14 -23.51 1.94
C ARG A 473 2.30 -23.81 0.97
N ASN A 474 2.09 -24.69 0.00
CA ASN A 474 3.11 -25.15 -0.98
C ASN A 474 2.80 -24.71 -2.41
N TRP A 475 1.90 -23.74 -2.62
CA TRP A 475 1.62 -23.26 -3.96
C TRP A 475 2.69 -22.27 -4.41
N GLU A 476 3.29 -22.52 -5.56
CA GLU A 476 4.22 -21.61 -6.24
C GLU A 476 3.67 -21.21 -7.61
N PRO A 477 3.99 -19.99 -8.09
CA PRO A 477 3.71 -19.60 -9.46
C PRO A 477 4.36 -20.54 -10.47
N ASP A 478 3.56 -21.01 -11.41
CA ASP A 478 4.03 -21.81 -12.54
C ASP A 478 4.09 -20.98 -13.84
N GLU A 479 4.42 -21.63 -14.93
CA GLU A 479 4.51 -21.00 -16.26
C GLU A 479 3.16 -20.46 -16.75
N VAL A 480 2.05 -21.16 -16.46
CA VAL A 480 0.70 -20.73 -16.84
C VAL A 480 0.35 -19.45 -16.12
N PHE A 481 0.51 -19.45 -14.78
CA PHE A 481 0.31 -18.26 -13.97
C PHE A 481 1.11 -17.05 -14.46
N TYR A 482 2.40 -17.26 -14.79
CA TYR A 482 3.26 -16.19 -15.27
C TYR A 482 2.78 -15.62 -16.61
N LYS A 483 2.42 -16.46 -17.55
CA LYS A 483 1.89 -16.05 -18.86
C LYS A 483 0.58 -15.25 -18.72
N GLU A 484 -0.32 -15.70 -17.85
CA GLU A 484 -1.56 -14.97 -17.54
C GLU A 484 -1.29 -13.64 -16.85
N LEU A 485 -0.33 -13.59 -15.91
CA LEU A 485 0.08 -12.36 -15.27
C LEU A 485 0.55 -11.32 -16.29
N ILE A 486 1.42 -11.73 -17.21
CA ILE A 486 1.90 -10.85 -18.27
C ILE A 486 0.78 -10.42 -19.22
N ALA A 487 -0.11 -11.32 -19.58
CA ALA A 487 -1.29 -10.98 -20.40
C ALA A 487 -2.14 -9.90 -19.73
N LYS A 488 -2.37 -9.98 -18.42
CA LYS A 488 -3.04 -8.93 -17.64
C LYS A 488 -2.28 -7.61 -17.69
N GLY A 489 -0.95 -7.64 -17.61
CA GLY A 489 -0.09 -6.46 -17.77
C GLY A 489 -0.21 -5.82 -19.15
N ILE A 490 -0.24 -6.62 -20.20
CA ILE A 490 -0.43 -6.16 -21.60
C ILE A 490 -1.79 -5.44 -21.72
N LEU A 491 -2.85 -6.01 -21.16
CA LEU A 491 -4.18 -5.37 -21.16
C LEU A 491 -4.19 -4.05 -20.39
N PHE A 492 -3.44 -3.98 -19.28
CA PHE A 492 -3.25 -2.73 -18.55
C PHE A 492 -2.56 -1.66 -19.38
N GLY A 493 -1.49 -2.04 -20.11
CA GLY A 493 -0.80 -1.16 -21.05
C GLY A 493 -1.74 -0.64 -22.12
N ALA A 494 -2.46 -1.53 -22.82
CA ALA A 494 -3.41 -1.18 -23.87
C ALA A 494 -4.51 -0.24 -23.38
N MET A 495 -5.13 -0.53 -22.21
CA MET A 495 -6.16 0.34 -21.65
C MET A 495 -5.60 1.69 -21.18
N THR A 496 -4.36 1.72 -20.68
CA THR A 496 -3.68 2.98 -20.32
C THR A 496 -3.45 3.86 -21.54
N ASP A 497 -3.04 3.26 -22.66
CA ASP A 497 -2.86 4.00 -23.93
C ASP A 497 -4.19 4.50 -24.49
N ILE A 498 -5.26 3.71 -24.37
CA ILE A 498 -6.62 4.15 -24.70
C ILE A 498 -7.00 5.35 -23.82
N ALA A 499 -6.82 5.26 -22.51
CA ALA A 499 -7.18 6.34 -21.58
C ALA A 499 -6.36 7.62 -21.79
N ARG A 500 -5.13 7.52 -22.34
CA ARG A 500 -4.33 8.69 -22.72
C ARG A 500 -4.90 9.41 -23.95
N ARG A 501 -5.38 8.62 -24.95
CA ARG A 501 -5.95 9.15 -26.20
C ARG A 501 -7.36 9.68 -26.02
N GLU A 502 -8.12 9.11 -25.09
CA GLU A 502 -9.45 9.59 -24.72
C GLU A 502 -9.33 10.86 -23.86
N GLN A 503 -10.20 11.83 -24.11
CA GLN A 503 -10.22 13.11 -23.38
C GLN A 503 -11.02 12.99 -22.08
N PHE A 504 -10.56 12.13 -21.15
CA PHE A 504 -11.13 12.10 -19.82
C PHE A 504 -10.63 13.31 -19.00
N GLU A 505 -11.54 13.95 -18.30
CA GLU A 505 -11.27 15.16 -17.48
C GLU A 505 -10.43 14.87 -16.20
N GLY A 506 -10.16 13.60 -15.91
CA GLY A 506 -9.36 13.15 -14.76
C GLY A 506 -9.58 11.67 -14.48
N TYR A 507 -9.01 11.19 -13.38
CA TYR A 507 -9.20 9.83 -12.85
C TYR A 507 -8.80 8.70 -13.82
N LYS A 508 -7.93 8.96 -14.79
CA LYS A 508 -7.53 7.98 -15.82
C LYS A 508 -7.06 6.65 -15.24
N PRO A 509 -6.20 6.61 -14.16
CA PRO A 509 -5.80 5.35 -13.55
C PRO A 509 -6.97 4.53 -12.99
N GLN A 510 -7.97 5.19 -12.40
CA GLN A 510 -9.16 4.54 -11.88
C GLN A 510 -10.06 4.03 -13.01
N ILE A 511 -10.24 4.83 -14.06
CA ILE A 511 -11.00 4.42 -15.25
C ILE A 511 -10.39 3.15 -15.87
N VAL A 512 -9.06 3.11 -16.04
CA VAL A 512 -8.33 1.92 -16.51
C VAL A 512 -8.65 0.71 -15.65
N THR A 513 -8.50 0.86 -14.34
CA THR A 513 -8.68 -0.22 -13.37
C THR A 513 -10.13 -0.74 -13.34
N TYR A 514 -11.11 0.17 -13.29
CA TYR A 514 -12.52 -0.19 -13.25
C TYR A 514 -13.00 -0.81 -14.55
N THR A 515 -12.53 -0.31 -15.71
CA THR A 515 -12.86 -0.88 -17.02
C THR A 515 -12.33 -2.31 -17.16
N LEU A 516 -11.08 -2.57 -16.79
CA LEU A 516 -10.51 -3.92 -16.84
C LEU A 516 -11.15 -4.87 -15.82
N ALA A 517 -11.51 -4.40 -14.63
CA ALA A 517 -12.26 -5.19 -13.66
C ALA A 517 -13.66 -5.55 -14.20
N TYR A 518 -14.29 -4.64 -14.95
CA TYR A 518 -15.57 -4.88 -15.59
C TYR A 518 -15.44 -5.88 -16.74
N VAL A 519 -14.37 -5.83 -17.52
CA VAL A 519 -14.06 -6.86 -18.55
C VAL A 519 -13.92 -8.24 -17.90
N ALA A 520 -13.14 -8.34 -16.83
CA ALA A 520 -12.96 -9.60 -16.10
C ALA A 520 -14.31 -10.15 -15.56
N LEU A 521 -15.19 -9.25 -15.06
CA LEU A 521 -16.54 -9.61 -14.63
C LEU A 521 -17.38 -10.17 -15.79
N ARG A 522 -17.43 -9.42 -16.90
CA ARG A 522 -18.30 -9.77 -18.04
C ARG A 522 -17.84 -11.03 -18.77
N ALA A 523 -16.54 -11.30 -18.77
CA ALA A 523 -15.97 -12.52 -19.33
C ALA A 523 -16.22 -13.77 -18.47
N GLY A 524 -16.56 -13.62 -17.18
CA GLY A 524 -16.99 -14.72 -16.31
C GLY A 524 -16.01 -15.89 -16.25
N GLY A 525 -14.69 -15.66 -16.31
CA GLY A 525 -13.67 -16.71 -16.35
C GLY A 525 -13.39 -17.33 -17.73
N GLN A 526 -14.11 -16.91 -18.76
CA GLN A 526 -13.97 -17.39 -20.15
C GLN A 526 -13.00 -16.54 -20.99
N PHE A 527 -12.29 -15.58 -20.37
CA PHE A 527 -11.37 -14.72 -21.09
C PHE A 527 -10.08 -15.45 -21.44
N ASP A 528 -9.74 -15.49 -22.73
CA ASP A 528 -8.55 -16.17 -23.23
C ASP A 528 -7.29 -15.31 -23.06
N LEU A 529 -6.70 -15.35 -21.85
CA LEU A 529 -5.44 -14.70 -21.56
C LEU A 529 -4.27 -15.32 -22.36
N ALA A 530 -4.38 -16.59 -22.78
CA ALA A 530 -3.37 -17.23 -23.59
C ALA A 530 -3.31 -16.59 -24.99
N HIS A 531 -4.45 -16.18 -25.55
CA HIS A 531 -4.49 -15.42 -26.80
C HIS A 531 -3.68 -14.11 -26.68
N VAL A 532 -3.90 -13.34 -25.60
CA VAL A 532 -3.17 -12.08 -25.36
C VAL A 532 -1.66 -12.36 -25.20
N TRP A 533 -1.29 -13.41 -24.45
CA TRP A 533 0.11 -13.81 -24.30
C TRP A 533 0.74 -14.18 -25.64
N GLN A 534 0.09 -14.97 -26.47
CA GLN A 534 0.61 -15.42 -27.76
C GLN A 534 0.85 -14.26 -28.73
N HIS A 535 -0.03 -13.26 -28.75
CA HIS A 535 0.06 -12.11 -29.66
C HIS A 535 0.78 -10.91 -29.06
N GLN A 536 1.09 -10.92 -27.76
CA GLN A 536 1.73 -9.81 -26.99
C GLN A 536 1.01 -8.46 -27.16
N ARG A 537 -0.29 -8.48 -27.42
CA ARG A 537 -1.15 -7.30 -27.56
C ARG A 537 -2.62 -7.67 -27.40
N ALA A 538 -3.46 -6.70 -27.09
CA ALA A 538 -4.89 -6.82 -27.25
C ALA A 538 -5.26 -6.83 -28.75
N SER A 539 -6.33 -7.53 -29.11
CA SER A 539 -6.87 -7.42 -30.47
C SER A 539 -7.50 -6.04 -30.71
N ALA A 540 -7.57 -5.59 -31.96
CA ALA A 540 -8.23 -4.33 -32.31
C ALA A 540 -9.70 -4.32 -31.84
N ALA A 541 -10.41 -5.44 -31.95
CA ALA A 541 -11.79 -5.57 -31.49
C ALA A 541 -11.91 -5.41 -29.97
N LEU A 542 -10.93 -5.90 -29.19
CA LEU A 542 -10.89 -5.70 -27.76
C LEU A 542 -10.55 -4.24 -27.39
N GLU A 543 -9.61 -3.61 -28.09
CA GLU A 543 -9.30 -2.19 -27.87
C GLU A 543 -10.51 -1.29 -28.16
N ASP A 544 -11.30 -1.58 -29.19
CA ASP A 544 -12.52 -0.85 -29.49
C ASP A 544 -13.57 -1.04 -28.38
N LEU A 545 -13.74 -2.26 -27.89
CA LEU A 545 -14.65 -2.56 -26.77
C LEU A 545 -14.20 -1.85 -25.47
N LEU A 546 -12.91 -1.87 -25.16
CA LEU A 546 -12.35 -1.16 -24.01
C LEU A 546 -12.61 0.35 -24.10
N ARG A 547 -12.43 0.93 -25.27
CA ARG A 547 -12.72 2.34 -25.54
C ARG A 547 -14.20 2.65 -25.33
N GLU A 548 -15.07 1.83 -25.89
CA GLU A 548 -16.53 2.00 -25.79
C GLU A 548 -17.00 1.90 -24.34
N TRP A 549 -16.57 0.90 -23.60
CA TRP A 549 -16.99 0.69 -22.22
C TRP A 549 -16.38 1.68 -21.25
N SER A 550 -15.18 2.18 -21.50
CA SER A 550 -14.52 3.14 -20.61
C SER A 550 -15.28 4.45 -20.43
N ARG A 551 -15.99 4.91 -21.46
CA ARG A 551 -16.74 6.18 -21.43
C ARG A 551 -17.92 6.16 -20.45
N PRO A 552 -18.88 5.21 -20.54
CA PRO A 552 -19.98 5.13 -19.59
C PRO A 552 -19.51 4.77 -18.17
N ILE A 553 -18.43 3.97 -18.04
CA ILE A 553 -17.82 3.68 -16.72
C ILE A 553 -17.26 4.96 -16.11
N ALA A 554 -16.51 5.77 -16.87
CA ALA A 554 -15.96 7.03 -16.39
C ALA A 554 -17.08 7.98 -15.95
N ALA A 555 -18.13 8.13 -16.76
CA ALA A 555 -19.29 8.95 -16.41
C ALA A 555 -19.96 8.47 -15.11
N LYS A 556 -20.16 7.15 -14.97
CA LYS A 556 -20.81 6.57 -13.79
C LYS A 556 -19.97 6.67 -12.52
N LEU A 557 -18.66 6.57 -12.62
CA LEU A 557 -17.74 6.76 -11.49
C LEU A 557 -17.86 8.17 -10.88
N ILE A 558 -18.02 9.18 -11.72
CA ILE A 558 -18.17 10.59 -11.30
C ILE A 558 -19.59 10.85 -10.80
N GLU A 559 -20.60 10.45 -11.58
CA GLU A 559 -22.01 10.65 -11.24
C GLU A 559 -22.38 10.02 -9.89
N ALA A 560 -21.98 8.77 -9.67
CA ALA A 560 -22.32 8.04 -8.45
C ALA A 560 -21.62 8.56 -7.19
N ALA A 561 -20.58 9.37 -7.32
CA ALA A 561 -19.98 10.06 -6.19
C ALA A 561 -20.90 11.12 -5.60
N GLY A 562 -21.76 11.74 -6.43
CA GLY A 562 -22.69 12.81 -6.01
C GLY A 562 -21.93 13.97 -5.38
N THR A 563 -22.21 14.27 -4.12
CA THR A 563 -21.54 15.34 -3.36
C THR A 563 -20.26 14.88 -2.65
N LYS A 564 -19.90 13.59 -2.74
CA LYS A 564 -18.70 13.01 -2.12
C LYS A 564 -17.46 13.34 -2.95
N ASP A 565 -16.29 13.30 -2.31
CA ASP A 565 -15.03 13.28 -3.05
C ASP A 565 -14.97 12.05 -3.96
N VAL A 566 -14.81 12.28 -5.26
CA VAL A 566 -14.87 11.25 -6.30
C VAL A 566 -13.78 10.17 -6.08
N LYS A 567 -12.55 10.57 -5.70
CA LYS A 567 -11.46 9.63 -5.41
C LYS A 567 -11.77 8.79 -4.17
N GLU A 568 -12.26 9.41 -3.10
CA GLU A 568 -12.63 8.66 -1.89
C GLU A 568 -13.80 7.71 -2.14
N TRP A 569 -14.71 8.09 -3.02
CA TRP A 569 -15.78 7.21 -3.47
C TRP A 569 -15.22 5.99 -4.20
N MET A 570 -14.30 6.18 -5.15
CA MET A 570 -13.68 5.10 -5.92
C MET A 570 -12.86 4.11 -5.06
N LYS A 571 -12.49 4.48 -3.83
CA LYS A 571 -11.82 3.59 -2.87
C LYS A 571 -12.80 2.69 -2.09
N LYS A 572 -14.11 2.87 -2.25
CA LYS A 572 -15.14 2.11 -1.52
C LYS A 572 -15.63 0.91 -2.33
N ALA A 573 -15.93 -0.18 -1.65
CA ALA A 573 -16.52 -1.37 -2.27
C ALA A 573 -17.88 -1.06 -2.91
N ASP A 574 -18.64 -0.12 -2.35
CA ASP A 574 -19.94 0.34 -2.90
C ASP A 574 -19.81 0.93 -4.30
N CYS A 575 -18.67 1.60 -4.59
CA CYS A 575 -18.40 2.10 -5.95
C CYS A 575 -18.29 0.93 -6.93
N TRP A 576 -17.55 -0.14 -6.57
CA TRP A 576 -17.48 -1.33 -7.41
C TRP A 576 -18.84 -1.99 -7.56
N THR A 577 -19.64 -2.08 -6.51
CA THR A 577 -21.00 -2.62 -6.58
C THR A 577 -21.86 -1.82 -7.57
N THR A 578 -21.73 -0.51 -7.61
CA THR A 578 -22.44 0.36 -8.55
C THR A 578 -22.01 0.11 -10.00
N ILE A 579 -20.70 0.04 -10.26
CA ILE A 579 -20.17 -0.23 -11.61
C ILE A 579 -20.50 -1.66 -12.06
N ARG A 580 -20.38 -2.63 -11.16
CA ARG A 580 -20.70 -4.03 -11.42
C ARG A 580 -22.16 -4.23 -11.86
N ALA A 581 -23.07 -3.40 -11.35
CA ALA A 581 -24.50 -3.47 -11.69
C ALA A 581 -24.85 -2.84 -13.06
N MET A 582 -23.89 -2.21 -13.75
CA MET A 582 -24.11 -1.70 -15.10
C MET A 582 -24.33 -2.88 -16.07
N ASP A 583 -25.20 -2.68 -17.05
CA ASP A 583 -25.37 -3.61 -18.16
C ASP A 583 -24.91 -2.95 -19.48
N LEU A 584 -23.59 -3.02 -19.71
CA LEU A 584 -23.03 -2.51 -20.96
C LEU A 584 -23.19 -3.53 -22.08
N PRO A 585 -23.61 -3.10 -23.27
CA PRO A 585 -23.84 -4.01 -24.38
C PRO A 585 -22.54 -4.68 -24.84
N LEU A 586 -22.63 -5.95 -25.17
CA LEU A 586 -21.58 -6.67 -25.89
C LEU A 586 -21.79 -6.51 -27.38
N PRO A 587 -20.71 -6.37 -28.17
CA PRO A 587 -20.84 -6.25 -29.64
C PRO A 587 -21.37 -7.53 -30.27
N ASP A 588 -21.97 -7.43 -31.46
CA ASP A 588 -22.48 -8.60 -32.19
C ASP A 588 -21.38 -9.63 -32.48
N ARG A 589 -20.17 -9.19 -32.73
CA ARG A 589 -18.97 -10.03 -32.86
C ARG A 589 -18.04 -9.76 -31.69
N LEU A 590 -17.92 -10.75 -30.83
CA LEU A 590 -17.03 -10.66 -29.67
C LEU A 590 -15.54 -10.59 -30.07
N PRO A 591 -14.71 -9.85 -29.31
CA PRO A 591 -13.27 -9.98 -29.44
C PRO A 591 -12.80 -11.43 -29.24
N PRO A 592 -11.76 -11.87 -29.95
CA PRO A 592 -11.27 -13.25 -29.85
C PRO A 592 -10.87 -13.64 -28.42
N GLU A 593 -10.49 -12.69 -27.59
CA GLU A 593 -10.14 -12.90 -26.18
C GLU A 593 -11.34 -13.28 -25.30
N PHE A 594 -12.57 -13.06 -25.72
CA PHE A 594 -13.75 -13.53 -25.01
C PHE A 594 -14.05 -15.03 -25.22
N GLY A 595 -13.18 -15.73 -25.94
CA GLY A 595 -13.15 -17.18 -26.04
C GLY A 595 -14.48 -17.80 -26.50
N GLN A 596 -15.01 -18.72 -25.69
CA GLN A 596 -16.21 -19.52 -26.05
C GLN A 596 -17.53 -18.93 -25.53
N MET A 597 -17.63 -17.62 -25.31
CA MET A 597 -18.93 -17.03 -24.99
C MET A 597 -19.92 -17.22 -26.15
N VAL A 598 -21.03 -17.87 -25.87
CA VAL A 598 -22.06 -18.20 -26.90
C VAL A 598 -23.26 -17.26 -26.74
N LYS A 599 -23.79 -16.80 -27.89
CA LYS A 599 -25.02 -15.99 -27.92
C LYS A 599 -26.22 -16.89 -27.58
N GLN A 600 -26.90 -16.65 -26.47
CA GLN A 600 -28.09 -17.36 -26.05
C GLN A 600 -29.30 -16.40 -26.08
N GLY A 601 -30.30 -16.72 -26.90
CA GLY A 601 -31.66 -16.19 -26.81
C GLY A 601 -31.83 -14.67 -26.67
N GLY A 602 -31.12 -13.86 -27.48
CA GLY A 602 -31.24 -12.39 -27.48
C GLY A 602 -30.27 -11.66 -26.57
N GLY A 603 -29.41 -12.36 -25.80
CA GLY A 603 -28.31 -11.82 -24.98
C GLY A 603 -27.09 -12.74 -25.02
N TRP A 604 -25.93 -12.18 -24.70
CA TRP A 604 -24.72 -12.96 -24.46
C TRP A 604 -24.78 -13.53 -23.05
N GLY A 605 -24.89 -14.86 -22.93
CA GLY A 605 -24.81 -15.59 -21.66
C GLY A 605 -23.48 -16.32 -21.58
N VAL A 606 -22.87 -16.28 -20.41
CA VAL A 606 -21.92 -17.32 -20.04
C VAL A 606 -22.77 -18.58 -19.91
N GLN A 607 -22.48 -19.63 -20.69
CA GLN A 607 -22.89 -20.94 -20.22
C GLN A 607 -22.28 -21.05 -18.81
N PRO A 608 -23.05 -21.37 -17.78
CA PRO A 608 -22.44 -21.78 -16.53
C PRO A 608 -21.64 -23.03 -16.86
N THR A 609 -20.38 -22.84 -17.26
CA THR A 609 -19.39 -23.80 -16.88
C THR A 609 -19.45 -23.67 -15.37
N GLU A 610 -20.15 -24.59 -14.73
CA GLU A 610 -19.81 -24.91 -13.38
C GLU A 610 -18.29 -24.81 -13.35
N ILE A 611 -17.76 -23.74 -12.69
CA ILE A 611 -16.47 -23.89 -12.06
C ILE A 611 -16.80 -25.00 -11.06
N ARG A 612 -16.64 -26.22 -11.51
CA ARG A 612 -16.30 -27.31 -10.65
C ARG A 612 -14.91 -26.95 -10.11
N VAL A 613 -14.87 -26.10 -9.10
CA VAL A 613 -14.33 -26.59 -7.85
C VAL A 613 -15.16 -27.83 -7.67
N THR A 614 -14.63 -28.97 -8.07
CA THR A 614 -15.13 -30.26 -7.64
C THR A 614 -14.90 -30.23 -6.14
N LEU A 615 -15.84 -29.60 -5.43
CA LEU A 615 -16.04 -29.88 -4.04
C LEU A 615 -16.33 -31.35 -4.10
N ASP A 616 -15.45 -32.15 -3.52
CA ASP A 616 -15.67 -33.55 -3.27
C ASP A 616 -17.11 -33.64 -2.75
N PRO A 617 -17.94 -34.59 -3.20
CA PRO A 617 -19.27 -34.78 -2.62
C PRO A 617 -19.26 -34.70 -1.10
N ASP A 618 -18.17 -35.15 -0.45
CA ASP A 618 -17.93 -35.06 0.98
C ASP A 618 -17.79 -33.60 1.49
N ASP A 619 -17.30 -32.67 0.66
CA ASP A 619 -17.20 -31.24 1.01
C ASP A 619 -18.57 -30.55 0.94
N ILE A 620 -19.38 -30.91 -0.05
CA ILE A 620 -20.76 -30.41 -0.22
C ILE A 620 -21.60 -30.83 0.99
N ASP A 621 -21.49 -32.11 1.38
CA ASP A 621 -22.18 -32.64 2.55
C ASP A 621 -21.70 -32.03 3.84
N ALA A 622 -20.40 -31.73 3.97
CA ALA A 622 -19.84 -31.08 5.14
C ALA A 622 -20.32 -29.62 5.28
N ILE A 623 -20.36 -28.88 4.19
CA ILE A 623 -20.89 -27.49 4.16
C ILE A 623 -22.38 -27.50 4.50
N ALA A 624 -23.15 -28.42 3.91
CA ALA A 624 -24.58 -28.57 4.17
C ALA A 624 -24.85 -28.93 5.64
N ALA A 625 -24.06 -29.83 6.24
CA ALA A 625 -24.16 -30.18 7.66
C ALA A 625 -23.90 -28.97 8.57
N CYS A 626 -22.88 -28.16 8.26
CA CYS A 626 -22.59 -26.94 9.03
C CYS A 626 -23.74 -25.93 8.91
N ARG A 627 -24.30 -25.74 7.73
CA ARG A 627 -25.40 -24.78 7.48
C ARG A 627 -26.72 -25.17 8.18
N ARG A 628 -26.95 -26.45 8.41
CA ARG A 628 -28.11 -26.96 9.18
C ARG A 628 -27.96 -26.77 10.68
N THR A 629 -26.74 -26.49 11.17
CA THR A 629 -26.47 -26.31 12.60
C THR A 629 -26.68 -24.83 12.96
N GLU A 630 -27.55 -24.59 13.92
CA GLU A 630 -27.89 -23.23 14.37
C GLU A 630 -26.74 -22.56 15.16
N ALA A 631 -26.75 -21.25 15.23
CA ALA A 631 -25.73 -20.50 15.98
C ALA A 631 -25.68 -20.91 17.47
N ALA A 632 -26.84 -21.19 18.07
CA ALA A 632 -26.95 -21.63 19.44
C ALA A 632 -26.31 -23.03 19.66
N ASP A 633 -26.43 -23.91 18.67
CA ASP A 633 -25.82 -25.24 18.73
C ASP A 633 -24.31 -25.19 18.59
N TRP A 634 -23.80 -24.28 17.76
CA TRP A 634 -22.36 -24.04 17.71
C TRP A 634 -21.81 -23.52 19.04
N VAL A 635 -22.55 -22.67 19.76
CA VAL A 635 -22.16 -22.23 21.09
C VAL A 635 -22.12 -23.40 22.07
N ARG A 636 -23.13 -24.31 22.05
CA ARG A 636 -23.13 -25.53 22.86
C ARG A 636 -21.93 -26.43 22.57
N ILE A 637 -21.57 -26.59 21.29
CA ILE A 637 -20.38 -27.35 20.87
C ILE A 637 -19.10 -26.74 21.44
N ILE A 638 -18.97 -25.40 21.42
CA ILE A 638 -17.81 -24.69 21.96
C ILE A 638 -17.70 -24.87 23.47
N GLU A 639 -18.80 -24.70 24.20
CA GLU A 639 -18.85 -24.89 25.65
C GLU A 639 -18.53 -26.34 26.04
N TRP A 640 -19.19 -27.29 25.42
CA TRP A 640 -18.90 -28.71 25.62
C TRP A 640 -17.44 -29.05 25.30
N GLY A 641 -16.89 -28.56 24.19
CA GLY A 641 -15.51 -28.83 23.80
C GLY A 641 -14.49 -28.22 24.77
N ARG A 642 -14.83 -27.10 25.41
CA ARG A 642 -14.02 -26.47 26.44
C ARG A 642 -14.07 -27.29 27.74
N ASP A 643 -15.26 -27.65 28.19
CA ASP A 643 -15.48 -28.26 29.49
C ASP A 643 -15.05 -29.73 29.51
N SER A 644 -15.20 -30.44 28.40
CA SER A 644 -14.78 -31.87 28.26
C SER A 644 -13.31 -32.04 27.89
N GLY A 645 -12.65 -30.98 27.38
CA GLY A 645 -11.29 -31.06 26.84
C GLY A 645 -11.16 -31.87 25.53
N LEU A 646 -12.29 -32.27 24.90
CA LEU A 646 -12.32 -33.11 23.71
C LEU A 646 -12.08 -32.37 22.40
N LEU A 647 -12.25 -31.04 22.40
CA LEU A 647 -11.88 -30.20 21.24
C LEU A 647 -10.57 -29.49 21.52
N ASP A 648 -9.64 -29.61 20.57
CA ASP A 648 -8.37 -28.88 20.62
C ASP A 648 -8.58 -27.38 20.42
N PRO A 649 -7.59 -26.54 20.73
CA PRO A 649 -7.71 -25.07 20.58
C PRO A 649 -8.11 -24.62 19.17
N ARG A 650 -7.64 -25.35 18.14
CA ARG A 650 -7.92 -25.05 16.73
C ARG A 650 -9.36 -25.40 16.37
N GLN A 651 -9.85 -26.56 16.83
CA GLN A 651 -11.24 -26.96 16.61
C GLN A 651 -12.21 -25.99 17.28
N ARG A 652 -11.91 -25.51 18.49
CA ARG A 652 -12.71 -24.46 19.15
C ARG A 652 -12.72 -23.14 18.37
N GLN A 653 -11.59 -22.76 17.76
CA GLN A 653 -11.52 -21.58 16.90
C GLN A 653 -12.38 -21.74 15.66
N ILE A 654 -12.35 -22.89 14.98
CA ILE A 654 -13.21 -23.22 13.84
C ILE A 654 -14.68 -23.18 14.25
N ALA A 655 -15.06 -23.82 15.36
CA ALA A 655 -16.43 -23.78 15.87
C ALA A 655 -16.90 -22.33 16.14
N THR A 656 -16.04 -21.47 16.69
CA THR A 656 -16.35 -20.05 16.91
C THR A 656 -16.57 -19.29 15.59
N GLN A 657 -15.80 -19.59 14.56
CA GLN A 657 -16.00 -19.01 13.22
C GLN A 657 -17.31 -19.48 12.60
N LEU A 658 -17.64 -20.77 12.72
CA LEU A 658 -18.89 -21.34 12.21
C LEU A 658 -20.11 -20.78 12.97
N ALA A 659 -20.01 -20.59 14.28
CA ALA A 659 -21.02 -19.90 15.08
C ALA A 659 -21.28 -18.48 14.58
N SER A 660 -20.23 -17.74 14.28
CA SER A 660 -20.32 -16.37 13.73
C SER A 660 -20.96 -16.36 12.34
N LEU A 661 -20.64 -17.30 11.48
CA LEU A 661 -21.27 -17.44 10.16
C LEU A 661 -22.76 -17.80 10.28
N ALA A 662 -23.11 -18.71 11.19
CA ALA A 662 -24.49 -19.09 11.46
C ALA A 662 -25.31 -17.90 12.00
N ALA A 663 -24.78 -17.15 12.97
CA ALA A 663 -25.41 -15.96 13.53
C ALA A 663 -25.63 -14.84 12.51
N ASN A 664 -24.83 -14.79 11.45
CA ASN A 664 -24.98 -13.86 10.33
C ASN A 664 -25.76 -14.45 9.15
N GLY A 665 -26.52 -15.53 9.34
CA GLY A 665 -27.38 -16.13 8.31
C GLY A 665 -26.62 -16.73 7.12
N TRP A 666 -25.39 -17.20 7.35
CA TRP A 666 -24.56 -17.84 6.30
C TRP A 666 -24.37 -17.01 5.02
N ILE A 667 -24.21 -15.68 5.18
CA ILE A 667 -23.95 -14.74 4.07
C ILE A 667 -22.70 -15.16 3.28
N ARG A 668 -21.80 -15.92 3.91
CA ARG A 668 -20.60 -16.50 3.30
C ARG A 668 -20.52 -17.98 3.66
N GLU A 669 -20.19 -18.83 2.68
CA GLU A 669 -19.95 -20.25 2.93
C GLU A 669 -18.63 -20.47 3.70
N PRO A 670 -18.59 -21.47 4.61
CA PRO A 670 -17.37 -21.86 5.25
C PRO A 670 -16.40 -22.48 4.24
N ALA A 671 -15.09 -22.36 4.48
CA ALA A 671 -14.10 -23.08 3.68
C ALA A 671 -14.32 -24.61 3.83
N ALA A 672 -14.20 -25.38 2.74
CA ALA A 672 -14.43 -26.81 2.72
C ALA A 672 -13.68 -27.57 3.83
N ARG A 673 -12.45 -27.17 4.13
CA ARG A 673 -11.66 -27.70 5.23
C ARG A 673 -12.29 -27.47 6.61
N ASP A 674 -12.76 -26.25 6.85
CA ASP A 674 -13.37 -25.87 8.13
C ASP A 674 -14.75 -26.51 8.28
N ALA A 675 -15.46 -26.68 7.17
CA ALA A 675 -16.72 -27.41 7.11
C ALA A 675 -16.55 -28.89 7.44
N ARG A 676 -15.50 -29.56 6.93
CA ARG A 676 -15.20 -30.95 7.29
C ARG A 676 -14.92 -31.12 8.79
N GLU A 677 -14.14 -30.22 9.38
CA GLU A 677 -13.91 -30.22 10.83
C GLU A 677 -15.19 -29.87 11.59
N GLY A 678 -16.00 -28.93 11.10
CA GLY A 678 -17.31 -28.60 11.65
C GLY A 678 -18.24 -29.80 11.70
N ARG A 679 -18.38 -30.55 10.59
CA ARG A 679 -19.18 -31.76 10.51
C ARG A 679 -18.73 -32.83 11.52
N LYS A 680 -17.42 -33.03 11.70
CA LYS A 680 -16.88 -33.93 12.71
C LYS A 680 -17.29 -33.50 14.12
N MET A 681 -17.24 -32.22 14.42
CA MET A 681 -17.64 -31.69 15.73
C MET A 681 -19.14 -31.83 15.97
N VAL A 682 -19.97 -31.56 14.98
CA VAL A 682 -21.44 -31.76 15.05
C VAL A 682 -21.75 -33.23 15.30
N ASN A 683 -21.15 -34.13 14.53
CA ASN A 683 -21.37 -35.58 14.71
C ASN A 683 -20.94 -36.04 16.11
N ALA A 684 -19.75 -35.64 16.57
CA ALA A 684 -19.25 -35.99 17.89
C ALA A 684 -20.12 -35.42 19.03
N ALA A 685 -20.66 -34.22 18.87
CA ALA A 685 -21.59 -33.63 19.85
C ALA A 685 -22.94 -34.32 19.86
N THR A 686 -23.47 -34.72 18.69
CA THR A 686 -24.73 -35.48 18.56
C THR A 686 -24.61 -36.89 19.13
N GLU A 687 -23.51 -37.60 18.87
CA GLU A 687 -23.26 -38.93 19.43
C GLU A 687 -23.18 -38.91 20.94
N ARG A 688 -22.78 -37.80 21.55
CA ARG A 688 -22.65 -37.64 23.01
C ARG A 688 -23.85 -36.95 23.65
N GLY A 689 -24.93 -36.70 22.88
CA GLY A 689 -26.16 -36.11 23.38
C GLY A 689 -26.04 -34.64 23.80
N VAL A 690 -25.04 -33.93 23.26
CA VAL A 690 -24.90 -32.48 23.45
C VAL A 690 -25.87 -31.74 22.53
N LEU A 691 -26.09 -32.29 21.34
CA LEU A 691 -27.09 -31.84 20.37
C LEU A 691 -28.17 -32.90 20.23
N ASP A 692 -29.43 -32.49 20.13
CA ASP A 692 -30.52 -33.38 19.84
C ASP A 692 -30.29 -34.03 18.46
N ARG A 693 -30.65 -35.33 18.31
CA ARG A 693 -30.60 -35.99 17.01
C ARG A 693 -31.53 -35.22 16.06
N MET A 694 -30.95 -34.52 15.06
CA MET A 694 -31.76 -33.91 14.01
C MET A 694 -32.69 -34.96 13.44
N ALA A 695 -33.98 -34.72 13.52
CA ALA A 695 -34.98 -35.53 12.87
C ALA A 695 -34.62 -35.59 11.38
N LYS A 696 -34.49 -36.80 10.82
CA LYS A 696 -34.41 -37.00 9.40
C LYS A 696 -35.71 -36.42 8.82
N THR A 697 -35.67 -35.24 8.26
CA THR A 697 -36.78 -34.72 7.46
C THR A 697 -36.84 -35.57 6.18
N THR A 698 -37.67 -36.57 6.22
CA THR A 698 -38.34 -37.20 5.10
C THR A 698 -39.30 -36.16 4.50
N ASP A 699 -38.81 -35.28 3.66
CA ASP A 699 -39.66 -34.29 2.97
C ASP A 699 -39.40 -34.22 1.48
N GLU A 700 -38.87 -35.30 0.87
CA GLU A 700 -38.89 -35.44 -0.60
C GLU A 700 -39.98 -36.40 -1.08
N ALA A 701 -40.69 -37.13 -0.19
CA ALA A 701 -41.78 -38.02 -0.57
C ALA A 701 -43.15 -37.33 -0.59
N ASP A 702 -43.37 -36.34 0.29
CA ASP A 702 -44.69 -35.66 0.41
C ASP A 702 -44.91 -34.53 -0.63
N LEU A 703 -43.88 -34.05 -1.32
CA LEU A 703 -44.02 -33.06 -2.42
C LEU A 703 -44.30 -33.66 -3.78
N MET A 704 -44.10 -34.98 -3.94
CA MET A 704 -44.49 -35.71 -5.18
C MET A 704 -45.91 -36.27 -5.14
N GLU A 705 -46.51 -36.45 -3.95
CA GLU A 705 -47.88 -36.97 -3.82
C GLU A 705 -48.96 -35.88 -3.84
N GLN A 706 -48.58 -34.59 -3.59
CA GLN A 706 -49.51 -33.46 -3.73
C GLN A 706 -49.55 -32.81 -5.11
N ALA A 707 -48.61 -33.13 -6.01
CA ALA A 707 -48.61 -32.64 -7.40
C ALA A 707 -49.35 -33.56 -8.38
N GLY A 708 -49.90 -34.68 -7.93
CA GLY A 708 -50.58 -35.66 -8.77
C GLY A 708 -52.11 -35.69 -8.69
N ALA A 709 -52.76 -34.79 -7.96
CA ALA A 709 -54.19 -34.89 -7.67
C ALA A 709 -55.01 -33.64 -8.02
N ASP A 710 -54.64 -32.88 -9.05
CA ASP A 710 -55.56 -31.86 -9.63
C ASP A 710 -55.22 -31.61 -11.07
N LEU A 711 -55.82 -32.39 -11.94
CA LEU A 711 -56.18 -31.98 -13.32
C LEU A 711 -57.40 -32.82 -13.76
N PRO A 712 -58.54 -32.17 -14.10
CA PRO A 712 -59.47 -32.76 -15.03
C PRO A 712 -59.04 -32.52 -16.48
#